data_138ce28d803e58604aa092ed04aea275
#
_entry.id   138ce28d803e58604aa092ed04aea275
#
_cell.length_a   1.000
_cell.length_b   1.000
_cell.length_c   1.000
_cell.angle_alpha   90.00
_cell.angle_beta   90.00
_cell.angle_gamma   90.00
#
_symmetry.space_group_name_H-M   'P 1'
#
loop_
_entity.id
_entity.type
_entity.pdbx_description
1 polymer ?
#
loop_
_entity_poly.entity_id
_entity_poly.type
_entity_poly.pdbx_seq_one_letter_code
_entity_poly.pdbx_strand_id
1 'polypeptide(L)'
;LLVSLTAIVLLLIGLALGVAGIYLATLGGSWAFIVIAVGFLLTGFFLLKRNALALWIYALVILGTLGWAVYEVGFDWWRLGSTGGIIVLFGLWLLTPWIRKPLNGGGLPLTIATLAALVVAGYSMTQDPTNIKGDLPTEKVAATPDLGGNVPDGEWHQYGRTPYGQRYSPLAQITPENVAKLQVAWQYQTGDVKQPQDVGETTYQVTPLKIGDSLFLCTPHNWAIALDAATGKEKWKFDPKVGFNTDRQHQTCRGVSYWKDSTASAGAKCSERVYLPTSDARLIALDTATGEICTDFANGGTLDLSHGMKYNPAGYYYSTSPPAVVGDKIIVGGAVNDNYSTEEQSGVIRAFDIRTGELLWNWDSGNPDVTTPLPEGEHYTTNSPNSWSVFSVDDKLGLVYIPLGNQVPDQLGMGRSENVEKYSSSIVALDVNTGQVKWVRQTVHHDLWDMDVPAQPVLLDINGVPALVGPTKQGDIYVLDRRTGEPIIPISEIAAPTGAIPEDHTSPTQPISDLTFSPPPLKESDMWGVTLFDQLACRISFHKHFYEGRYTPPSLKGTIVYPGNFGVFNWGSVAVDPVRQVMFGMPTYLAFTSRLVPRADIPPKGQDEKGSEQGLNRNDGAPYGVFMGPFLSPLGIPCQSPPWGYVAGIDLRTGKTVYKHRNGTIRDMAPVPLPFKVGVPGIGGPMITAGGVAFLGAAVDDYLRAYNLTNGEVLWEARLPAGGQSTPMTYTVDDQQFVLMVAGGHGSVGTKPGDYVIAYTLPK
;
A
#
# COMPACT_ATOMS: atom_id res chain seq x y z
N LEU A 1 -41.51 -31.21 -13.73
CA LEU A 1 -40.55 -30.38 -14.46
C LEU A 1 -39.45 -29.87 -13.53
N LEU A 2 -39.81 -29.15 -12.42
CA LEU A 2 -38.82 -28.55 -11.50
C LEU A 2 -37.85 -29.53 -10.88
N VAL A 3 -38.34 -30.71 -10.41
CA VAL A 3 -37.45 -31.77 -9.86
C VAL A 3 -36.46 -32.24 -10.89
N SER A 4 -36.88 -32.48 -12.16
CA SER A 4 -35.97 -32.90 -13.22
C SER A 4 -34.96 -31.79 -13.59
N LEU A 5 -35.37 -30.52 -13.62
CA LEU A 5 -34.49 -29.41 -13.89
C LEU A 5 -33.43 -29.28 -12.76
N THR A 6 -33.85 -29.34 -11.49
CA THR A 6 -32.95 -29.33 -10.34
C THR A 6 -31.96 -30.50 -10.39
N ALA A 7 -32.44 -31.67 -10.75
CA ALA A 7 -31.58 -32.88 -10.91
C ALA A 7 -30.50 -32.65 -11.99
N ILE A 8 -30.88 -32.13 -13.16
CA ILE A 8 -29.94 -31.81 -14.24
C ILE A 8 -28.92 -30.82 -13.80
N VAL A 9 -29.32 -29.73 -13.11
CA VAL A 9 -28.40 -28.71 -12.57
C VAL A 9 -27.41 -29.32 -11.60
N LEU A 10 -27.87 -30.16 -10.65
CA LEU A 10 -26.98 -30.85 -9.69
C LEU A 10 -26.03 -31.84 -10.37
N LEU A 11 -26.48 -32.53 -11.41
CA LEU A 11 -25.59 -33.42 -12.20
C LEU A 11 -24.52 -32.64 -12.95
N LEU A 12 -24.84 -31.53 -13.56
CA LEU A 12 -23.88 -30.64 -14.24
C LEU A 12 -22.87 -30.05 -13.26
N ILE A 13 -23.33 -29.58 -12.11
CA ILE A 13 -22.48 -29.07 -11.03
C ILE A 13 -21.57 -30.18 -10.53
N GLY A 14 -22.11 -31.35 -10.24
CA GLY A 14 -21.33 -32.51 -9.80
C GLY A 14 -20.27 -32.94 -10.81
N LEU A 15 -20.60 -32.92 -12.10
CA LEU A 15 -19.63 -33.24 -13.17
C LEU A 15 -18.50 -32.20 -13.22
N ALA A 16 -18.84 -30.90 -13.19
CA ALA A 16 -17.86 -29.81 -13.21
C ALA A 16 -16.92 -29.86 -11.99
N LEU A 17 -17.49 -30.01 -10.79
CA LEU A 17 -16.71 -30.18 -9.55
C LEU A 17 -15.86 -31.46 -9.58
N GLY A 18 -16.37 -32.53 -10.13
CA GLY A 18 -15.64 -33.81 -10.24
C GLY A 18 -14.41 -33.69 -11.14
N VAL A 19 -14.58 -33.13 -12.34
CA VAL A 19 -13.48 -32.95 -13.30
C VAL A 19 -12.40 -32.04 -12.71
N ALA A 20 -12.80 -30.85 -12.19
CA ALA A 20 -11.86 -29.92 -11.64
C ALA A 20 -11.26 -30.39 -10.29
N GLY A 21 -12.04 -31.15 -9.48
CA GLY A 21 -11.55 -31.77 -8.25
C GLY A 21 -10.54 -32.90 -8.50
N ILE A 22 -10.75 -33.73 -9.54
CA ILE A 22 -9.76 -34.72 -9.97
C ILE A 22 -8.48 -33.97 -10.41
N TYR A 23 -8.62 -32.92 -11.20
CA TYR A 23 -7.46 -32.16 -11.64
C TYR A 23 -6.69 -31.54 -10.44
N LEU A 24 -7.40 -30.96 -9.46
CA LEU A 24 -6.77 -30.47 -8.22
C LEU A 24 -6.00 -31.60 -7.50
N ALA A 25 -6.61 -32.78 -7.36
CA ALA A 25 -5.99 -33.96 -6.73
C ALA A 25 -4.72 -34.41 -7.46
N THR A 26 -4.69 -34.37 -8.80
CA THR A 26 -3.47 -34.68 -9.59
C THR A 26 -2.34 -33.70 -9.37
N LEU A 27 -2.65 -32.46 -8.93
CA LEU A 27 -1.67 -31.45 -8.55
C LEU A 27 -1.21 -31.58 -7.08
N GLY A 28 -1.74 -32.55 -6.32
CA GLY A 28 -1.43 -32.74 -4.91
C GLY A 28 -2.39 -32.01 -3.94
N GLY A 29 -3.48 -31.45 -4.45
CA GLY A 29 -4.46 -30.73 -3.64
C GLY A 29 -5.55 -31.62 -3.03
N SER A 30 -6.54 -30.97 -2.40
CA SER A 30 -7.61 -31.61 -1.61
C SER A 30 -8.53 -32.54 -2.44
N TRP A 31 -8.84 -33.71 -1.89
CA TRP A 31 -9.80 -34.68 -2.43
C TRP A 31 -11.26 -34.34 -2.10
N ALA A 32 -11.50 -33.36 -1.22
CA ALA A 32 -12.84 -33.05 -0.73
C ALA A 32 -13.82 -32.69 -1.86
N PHE A 33 -13.34 -31.96 -2.88
CA PHE A 33 -14.15 -31.58 -4.04
C PHE A 33 -14.66 -32.80 -4.85
N ILE A 34 -13.89 -33.89 -4.91
CA ILE A 34 -14.32 -35.14 -5.55
C ILE A 34 -15.44 -35.78 -4.74
N VAL A 35 -15.31 -35.81 -3.40
CA VAL A 35 -16.35 -36.35 -2.51
C VAL A 35 -17.65 -35.56 -2.61
N ILE A 36 -17.54 -34.21 -2.61
CA ILE A 36 -18.70 -33.32 -2.81
C ILE A 36 -19.34 -33.57 -4.18
N ALA A 37 -18.54 -33.71 -5.24
CA ALA A 37 -19.02 -33.98 -6.60
C ALA A 37 -19.80 -35.29 -6.69
N VAL A 38 -19.30 -36.36 -6.10
CA VAL A 38 -19.99 -37.65 -6.02
C VAL A 38 -21.34 -37.49 -5.32
N GLY A 39 -21.39 -36.74 -4.21
CA GLY A 39 -22.63 -36.43 -3.49
C GLY A 39 -23.65 -35.69 -4.34
N PHE A 40 -23.20 -34.69 -5.14
CA PHE A 40 -24.07 -33.98 -6.09
C PHE A 40 -24.58 -34.89 -7.20
N LEU A 41 -23.74 -35.71 -7.80
CA LEU A 41 -24.10 -36.67 -8.84
C LEU A 41 -25.12 -37.69 -8.33
N LEU A 42 -24.90 -38.28 -7.17
CA LEU A 42 -25.84 -39.24 -6.56
C LEU A 42 -27.18 -38.55 -6.23
N THR A 43 -27.13 -37.35 -5.66
CA THR A 43 -28.35 -36.56 -5.37
C THR A 43 -29.15 -36.30 -6.66
N GLY A 44 -28.48 -35.81 -7.72
CA GLY A 44 -29.11 -35.55 -9.02
C GLY A 44 -29.72 -36.82 -9.63
N PHE A 45 -28.99 -37.95 -9.57
CA PHE A 45 -29.49 -39.24 -10.07
C PHE A 45 -30.76 -39.69 -9.33
N PHE A 46 -30.80 -39.65 -8.01
CA PHE A 46 -31.97 -40.04 -7.24
C PHE A 46 -33.14 -39.05 -7.38
N LEU A 47 -32.87 -37.78 -7.61
CA LEU A 47 -33.90 -36.77 -7.96
C LEU A 47 -34.56 -37.12 -9.32
N LEU A 48 -33.79 -37.49 -10.34
CA LEU A 48 -34.35 -37.98 -11.63
C LEU A 48 -35.28 -39.16 -11.46
N LYS A 49 -34.93 -40.08 -10.57
CA LYS A 49 -35.75 -41.24 -10.20
C LYS A 49 -36.89 -40.89 -9.22
N ARG A 50 -37.04 -39.63 -8.84
CA ARG A 50 -38.02 -39.15 -7.82
C ARG A 50 -37.94 -39.94 -6.51
N ASN A 51 -36.75 -40.33 -6.09
CA ASN A 51 -36.51 -41.10 -4.88
C ASN A 51 -36.08 -40.19 -3.73
N ALA A 52 -36.75 -40.31 -2.57
CA ALA A 52 -36.48 -39.55 -1.36
C ALA A 52 -35.05 -39.70 -0.80
N LEU A 53 -34.34 -40.76 -1.20
CA LEU A 53 -32.93 -40.97 -0.86
C LEU A 53 -32.04 -39.76 -1.27
N ALA A 54 -32.44 -39.02 -2.31
CA ALA A 54 -31.78 -37.79 -2.71
C ALA A 54 -31.63 -36.80 -1.55
N LEU A 55 -32.64 -36.67 -0.70
CA LEU A 55 -32.62 -35.72 0.46
C LEU A 55 -31.67 -36.20 1.56
N TRP A 56 -31.53 -37.53 1.75
CA TRP A 56 -30.59 -38.11 2.69
C TRP A 56 -29.14 -37.91 2.23
N ILE A 57 -28.88 -38.20 0.95
CA ILE A 57 -27.57 -38.02 0.35
C ILE A 57 -27.13 -36.55 0.44
N TYR A 58 -28.06 -35.61 0.12
CA TYR A 58 -27.73 -34.19 0.21
C TYR A 58 -27.52 -33.71 1.65
N ALA A 59 -28.25 -34.30 2.63
CA ALA A 59 -27.95 -34.08 4.04
C ALA A 59 -26.53 -34.48 4.42
N LEU A 60 -26.05 -35.62 3.90
CA LEU A 60 -24.65 -36.06 4.09
C LEU A 60 -23.65 -35.12 3.40
N VAL A 61 -24.00 -34.60 2.21
CA VAL A 61 -23.16 -33.59 1.52
C VAL A 61 -23.02 -32.35 2.40
N ILE A 62 -24.09 -31.80 2.96
CA ILE A 62 -24.05 -30.64 3.85
C ILE A 62 -23.18 -30.94 5.09
N LEU A 63 -23.45 -32.04 5.78
CA LEU A 63 -22.73 -32.38 7.01
C LEU A 63 -21.25 -32.68 6.76
N GLY A 64 -20.94 -33.43 5.68
CA GLY A 64 -19.57 -33.75 5.31
C GLY A 64 -18.79 -32.50 4.91
N THR A 65 -19.38 -31.63 4.10
CA THR A 65 -18.76 -30.33 3.74
C THR A 65 -18.57 -29.43 4.93
N LEU A 66 -19.57 -29.33 5.81
CA LEU A 66 -19.48 -28.54 7.04
C LEU A 66 -18.35 -29.04 7.94
N GLY A 67 -18.28 -30.38 8.18
CA GLY A 67 -17.22 -30.98 8.99
C GLY A 67 -15.84 -30.73 8.42
N TRP A 68 -15.68 -30.93 7.09
CA TRP A 68 -14.43 -30.64 6.41
C TRP A 68 -14.04 -29.15 6.48
N ALA A 69 -14.98 -28.25 6.18
CA ALA A 69 -14.71 -26.82 6.19
C ALA A 69 -14.33 -26.32 7.59
N VAL A 70 -15.04 -26.75 8.63
CA VAL A 70 -14.68 -26.40 10.04
C VAL A 70 -13.31 -26.99 10.42
N TYR A 71 -12.98 -28.20 9.95
CA TYR A 71 -11.66 -28.78 10.19
C TYR A 71 -10.53 -27.98 9.53
N GLU A 72 -10.72 -27.49 8.28
CA GLU A 72 -9.69 -26.72 7.56
C GLU A 72 -9.51 -25.31 8.08
N VAL A 73 -10.61 -24.58 8.35
CA VAL A 73 -10.58 -23.14 8.54
C VAL A 73 -11.20 -22.67 9.86
N GLY A 74 -11.63 -23.59 10.73
CA GLY A 74 -12.30 -23.25 11.96
C GLY A 74 -13.64 -22.54 11.74
N PHE A 75 -13.94 -21.57 12.60
CA PHE A 75 -15.16 -20.77 12.54
C PHE A 75 -14.93 -19.41 11.89
N ASP A 76 -14.18 -19.38 10.79
CA ASP A 76 -14.03 -18.18 9.96
C ASP A 76 -15.20 -18.06 8.99
N TRP A 77 -16.06 -17.08 9.20
CA TRP A 77 -17.27 -16.84 8.40
C TRP A 77 -16.97 -16.74 6.89
N TRP A 78 -15.95 -15.97 6.50
CA TRP A 78 -15.66 -15.72 5.09
C TRP A 78 -15.20 -16.97 4.37
N ARG A 79 -14.39 -17.80 5.01
CA ARG A 79 -13.90 -19.06 4.47
C ARG A 79 -15.00 -20.12 4.45
N LEU A 80 -15.79 -20.22 5.53
CA LEU A 80 -16.93 -21.14 5.59
C LEU A 80 -18.01 -20.80 4.57
N GLY A 81 -18.31 -19.49 4.36
CA GLY A 81 -19.29 -19.02 3.39
C GLY A 81 -18.91 -19.37 1.96
N SER A 82 -17.64 -19.24 1.60
CA SER A 82 -17.10 -19.65 0.30
C SER A 82 -17.33 -21.15 0.01
N THR A 83 -17.02 -21.98 0.98
CA THR A 83 -17.09 -23.45 0.83
C THR A 83 -18.54 -23.96 0.88
N GLY A 84 -19.34 -23.49 1.86
CA GLY A 84 -20.66 -24.04 2.18
C GLY A 84 -21.84 -23.29 1.62
N GLY A 85 -21.70 -22.02 1.23
CA GLY A 85 -22.82 -21.13 0.93
C GLY A 85 -23.77 -21.68 -0.15
N ILE A 86 -23.24 -22.03 -1.32
CA ILE A 86 -24.04 -22.60 -2.42
C ILE A 86 -24.66 -23.95 -2.00
N ILE A 87 -23.95 -24.78 -1.26
CA ILE A 87 -24.43 -26.10 -0.81
C ILE A 87 -25.63 -25.92 0.11
N VAL A 88 -25.58 -25.00 1.05
CA VAL A 88 -26.71 -24.67 1.96
C VAL A 88 -27.89 -24.09 1.20
N LEU A 89 -27.66 -23.20 0.23
CA LEU A 89 -28.72 -22.64 -0.62
C LEU A 89 -29.47 -23.73 -1.42
N PHE A 90 -28.76 -24.69 -2.00
CA PHE A 90 -29.39 -25.85 -2.63
C PHE A 90 -30.13 -26.73 -1.62
N GLY A 91 -29.60 -26.89 -0.40
CA GLY A 91 -30.28 -27.58 0.70
C GLY A 91 -31.64 -26.95 1.02
N LEU A 92 -31.67 -25.63 1.17
CA LEU A 92 -32.92 -24.87 1.35
C LEU A 92 -33.87 -25.03 0.16
N TRP A 93 -33.36 -25.00 -1.07
CA TRP A 93 -34.15 -25.22 -2.27
C TRP A 93 -34.77 -26.62 -2.30
N LEU A 94 -34.02 -27.67 -1.98
CA LEU A 94 -34.49 -29.05 -1.93
C LEU A 94 -35.56 -29.28 -0.84
N LEU A 95 -35.59 -28.49 0.20
CA LEU A 95 -36.59 -28.49 1.27
C LEU A 95 -37.92 -27.83 0.87
N THR A 96 -37.94 -27.09 -0.25
CA THR A 96 -39.17 -26.44 -0.69
C THR A 96 -40.25 -27.46 -1.03
N PRO A 97 -41.56 -27.17 -0.84
CA PRO A 97 -42.65 -28.04 -1.19
C PRO A 97 -42.64 -28.50 -2.65
N TRP A 98 -42.11 -27.69 -3.57
CA TRP A 98 -42.05 -27.96 -5.00
C TRP A 98 -41.11 -29.13 -5.34
N ILE A 99 -40.07 -29.35 -4.54
CA ILE A 99 -39.13 -30.47 -4.72
C ILE A 99 -39.45 -31.63 -3.79
N ARG A 100 -39.77 -31.35 -2.51
CA ARG A 100 -39.98 -32.38 -1.49
C ARG A 100 -41.24 -33.22 -1.69
N LYS A 101 -42.42 -32.57 -2.00
CA LYS A 101 -43.69 -33.25 -2.16
C LYS A 101 -43.67 -34.35 -3.28
N PRO A 102 -43.14 -34.09 -4.49
CA PRO A 102 -43.04 -35.08 -5.55
C PRO A 102 -42.15 -36.30 -5.23
N LEU A 103 -41.30 -36.18 -4.18
CA LEU A 103 -40.39 -37.26 -3.76
C LEU A 103 -41.05 -38.18 -2.70
N ASN A 104 -42.23 -37.86 -2.20
CA ASN A 104 -42.92 -38.59 -1.10
C ASN A 104 -42.02 -38.78 0.15
N GLY A 105 -41.06 -37.84 0.38
CA GLY A 105 -40.05 -37.94 1.40
C GLY A 105 -40.23 -36.96 2.56
N GLY A 106 -40.05 -37.43 3.77
CA GLY A 106 -39.97 -36.58 4.96
C GLY A 106 -38.57 -35.87 5.01
N GLY A 107 -38.40 -34.68 4.56
CA GLY A 107 -37.12 -33.96 4.51
C GLY A 107 -36.40 -33.73 5.87
N LEU A 108 -36.72 -34.47 6.93
CA LEU A 108 -36.20 -34.27 8.29
C LEU A 108 -34.66 -34.32 8.34
N PRO A 109 -33.94 -35.29 7.73
CA PRO A 109 -32.48 -35.31 7.80
C PRO A 109 -31.85 -34.08 7.13
N LEU A 110 -32.39 -33.67 5.97
CA LEU A 110 -31.92 -32.52 5.27
C LEU A 110 -32.22 -31.21 6.07
N THR A 111 -33.37 -31.15 6.71
CA THR A 111 -33.73 -30.02 7.60
C THR A 111 -32.76 -29.90 8.76
N ILE A 112 -32.42 -31.05 9.42
CA ILE A 112 -31.47 -31.07 10.53
C ILE A 112 -30.07 -30.64 10.04
N ALA A 113 -29.59 -31.17 8.92
CA ALA A 113 -28.30 -30.82 8.35
C ALA A 113 -28.22 -29.32 7.98
N THR A 114 -29.27 -28.80 7.34
CA THR A 114 -29.34 -27.38 6.94
C THR A 114 -29.41 -26.48 8.17
N LEU A 115 -30.17 -26.82 9.20
CA LEU A 115 -30.20 -26.07 10.47
C LEU A 115 -28.86 -26.10 11.17
N ALA A 116 -28.18 -27.24 11.21
CA ALA A 116 -26.83 -27.34 11.78
C ALA A 116 -25.86 -26.39 11.05
N ALA A 117 -25.88 -26.38 9.71
CA ALA A 117 -25.07 -25.48 8.92
C ALA A 117 -25.38 -23.98 9.17
N LEU A 118 -26.68 -23.64 9.29
CA LEU A 118 -27.11 -22.26 9.61
C LEU A 118 -26.69 -21.84 11.02
N VAL A 119 -26.74 -22.76 12.00
CA VAL A 119 -26.27 -22.49 13.38
C VAL A 119 -24.77 -22.24 13.37
N VAL A 120 -23.98 -23.07 12.68
CA VAL A 120 -22.51 -22.87 12.56
C VAL A 120 -22.23 -21.55 11.82
N ALA A 121 -22.96 -21.25 10.75
CA ALA A 121 -22.82 -19.98 10.04
C ALA A 121 -23.11 -18.79 10.96
N GLY A 122 -24.22 -18.80 11.71
CA GLY A 122 -24.56 -17.75 12.68
C GLY A 122 -23.52 -17.60 13.79
N TYR A 123 -23.00 -18.71 14.32
CA TYR A 123 -21.91 -18.68 15.29
C TYR A 123 -20.63 -18.09 14.69
N SER A 124 -20.23 -18.52 13.48
CA SER A 124 -19.01 -18.03 12.83
C SER A 124 -19.06 -16.52 12.54
N MET A 125 -20.24 -15.95 12.29
CA MET A 125 -20.40 -14.50 12.12
C MET A 125 -20.04 -13.69 13.38
N THR A 126 -20.12 -14.32 14.56
CA THR A 126 -19.75 -13.68 15.84
C THR A 126 -18.26 -13.81 16.15
N GLN A 127 -17.54 -14.62 15.36
CA GLN A 127 -16.11 -14.87 15.55
C GLN A 127 -15.29 -13.98 14.60
N ASP A 128 -14.19 -13.47 15.11
CA ASP A 128 -13.15 -12.82 14.33
C ASP A 128 -11.77 -13.33 14.80
N PRO A 129 -11.30 -14.45 14.21
CA PRO A 129 -10.06 -15.09 14.66
C PRO A 129 -8.81 -14.24 14.39
N THR A 130 -8.92 -13.20 13.56
CA THR A 130 -7.81 -12.32 13.21
C THR A 130 -7.77 -11.03 14.04
N ASN A 131 -8.79 -10.81 14.86
CA ASN A 131 -8.95 -9.62 15.67
C ASN A 131 -8.10 -9.69 16.95
N ILE A 132 -7.26 -8.68 17.18
CA ILE A 132 -6.53 -8.48 18.44
C ILE A 132 -7.19 -7.29 19.14
N LYS A 133 -7.58 -7.49 20.42
CA LYS A 133 -8.19 -6.46 21.26
C LYS A 133 -7.27 -6.09 22.39
N GLY A 134 -7.11 -4.80 22.62
CA GLY A 134 -6.33 -4.25 23.71
C GLY A 134 -6.33 -2.74 23.67
N ASP A 135 -5.82 -2.11 24.70
CA ASP A 135 -5.73 -0.67 24.85
C ASP A 135 -4.27 -0.23 24.85
N LEU A 136 -3.91 0.67 23.95
CA LEU A 136 -2.61 1.36 23.97
C LEU A 136 -2.48 2.19 25.26
N PRO A 137 -1.28 2.27 25.82
CA PRO A 137 -1.06 3.10 27.00
C PRO A 137 -1.45 4.55 26.73
N THR A 138 -2.16 5.17 27.66
CA THR A 138 -2.58 6.57 27.61
C THR A 138 -1.62 7.50 28.34
N GLU A 139 -0.67 6.93 29.07
CA GLU A 139 0.34 7.67 29.81
C GLU A 139 1.25 8.48 28.86
N LYS A 140 1.48 9.73 29.22
CA LYS A 140 2.44 10.60 28.55
C LYS A 140 3.84 10.30 29.07
N VAL A 141 4.65 9.64 28.26
CA VAL A 141 6.00 9.21 28.64
C VAL A 141 7.01 10.34 28.43
N ALA A 142 6.85 11.10 27.34
CA ALA A 142 7.69 12.24 27.04
C ALA A 142 7.00 13.55 27.46
N ALA A 143 7.53 14.21 28.46
CA ALA A 143 6.99 15.51 28.91
C ALA A 143 7.15 16.61 27.83
N THR A 144 8.27 16.59 27.11
CA THR A 144 8.58 17.47 25.97
C THR A 144 9.13 16.61 24.83
N PRO A 145 8.26 16.04 23.98
CA PRO A 145 8.72 15.20 22.87
C PRO A 145 9.47 16.05 21.85
N ASP A 146 10.50 15.46 21.24
CA ASP A 146 11.14 16.05 20.07
C ASP A 146 10.23 15.86 18.86
N LEU A 147 9.68 16.95 18.35
CA LEU A 147 8.79 16.96 17.19
C LEU A 147 9.52 17.24 15.86
N GLY A 148 10.86 17.38 15.89
CA GLY A 148 11.65 17.58 14.68
C GLY A 148 11.57 18.99 14.11
N GLY A 149 11.66 20.03 14.94
CA GLY A 149 11.71 21.41 14.50
C GLY A 149 10.64 22.31 15.15
N ASN A 150 10.74 23.60 14.87
CA ASN A 150 9.86 24.63 15.43
C ASN A 150 8.69 24.93 14.47
N VAL A 151 7.82 23.94 14.24
CA VAL A 151 6.59 24.14 13.47
C VAL A 151 5.49 24.59 14.42
N PRO A 152 4.80 25.72 14.17
CA PRO A 152 3.67 26.18 14.98
C PRO A 152 2.60 25.06 15.10
N ASP A 153 1.94 24.96 16.26
CA ASP A 153 1.02 23.86 16.54
C ASP A 153 -0.11 23.74 15.52
N GLY A 154 -0.63 24.86 15.05
CA GLY A 154 -1.70 24.93 14.04
C GLY A 154 -1.22 24.86 12.59
N GLU A 155 0.05 24.54 12.34
CA GLU A 155 0.63 24.49 11.00
C GLU A 155 1.19 23.11 10.63
N TRP A 156 1.46 22.94 9.29
CA TRP A 156 1.92 21.71 8.69
C TRP A 156 2.96 22.03 7.60
N HIS A 157 4.25 22.00 7.93
CA HIS A 157 5.33 22.56 7.09
C HIS A 157 5.97 21.54 6.15
N GLN A 158 5.82 20.24 6.43
CA GLN A 158 6.39 19.15 5.65
C GLN A 158 5.35 18.04 5.44
N TYR A 159 5.60 17.09 4.55
CA TYR A 159 4.68 16.00 4.26
C TYR A 159 4.15 15.27 5.52
N GLY A 160 5.03 14.95 6.46
CA GLY A 160 4.67 14.36 7.76
C GLY A 160 4.54 15.38 8.91
N ARG A 161 4.19 16.62 8.64
CA ARG A 161 4.12 17.82 9.45
C ARG A 161 5.49 18.46 9.71
N THR A 162 6.47 17.68 10.13
CA THR A 162 7.84 18.10 10.44
C THR A 162 8.84 17.22 9.69
N PRO A 163 10.14 17.54 9.65
CA PRO A 163 11.17 16.69 9.06
C PRO A 163 11.25 15.28 9.67
N TYR A 164 10.69 15.04 10.86
CA TYR A 164 10.64 13.73 11.52
C TYR A 164 9.57 12.78 10.95
N GLY A 165 8.66 13.28 10.11
CA GLY A 165 7.68 12.42 9.44
C GLY A 165 6.67 11.72 10.35
N GLN A 166 6.44 12.22 11.57
CA GLN A 166 5.61 11.58 12.60
C GLN A 166 4.13 11.51 12.24
N ARG A 167 3.65 12.38 11.33
CA ARG A 167 2.22 12.54 11.01
C ARG A 167 1.38 12.76 12.27
N TYR A 168 1.97 13.48 13.22
CA TYR A 168 1.41 13.83 14.52
C TYR A 168 1.17 15.31 14.61
N SER A 169 0.00 15.71 15.12
CA SER A 169 -0.32 17.07 15.45
C SER A 169 -0.53 17.25 16.96
N PRO A 170 0.05 18.28 17.60
CA PRO A 170 -0.19 18.58 18.99
C PRO A 170 -1.61 19.13 19.28
N LEU A 171 -2.42 19.37 18.23
CA LEU A 171 -3.78 19.84 18.38
C LEU A 171 -4.67 18.80 19.07
N ALA A 172 -5.51 19.27 20.00
CA ALA A 172 -6.32 18.43 20.87
C ALA A 172 -7.80 18.86 20.96
N GLN A 173 -8.28 19.73 20.08
CA GLN A 173 -9.68 20.17 20.10
C GLN A 173 -10.63 19.05 19.66
N ILE A 174 -10.20 18.22 18.72
CA ILE A 174 -10.96 17.05 18.27
C ILE A 174 -10.54 15.86 19.11
N THR A 175 -11.50 15.27 19.83
CA THR A 175 -11.29 14.16 20.77
C THR A 175 -12.26 12.99 20.45
N PRO A 176 -12.07 11.80 21.05
CA PRO A 176 -13.00 10.70 20.88
C PRO A 176 -14.46 11.05 21.24
N GLU A 177 -14.69 11.97 22.17
CA GLU A 177 -16.02 12.36 22.66
C GLU A 177 -16.76 13.29 21.71
N ASN A 178 -16.04 14.03 20.86
CA ASN A 178 -16.65 15.06 20.00
C ASN A 178 -16.46 14.82 18.49
N VAL A 179 -15.56 13.94 18.09
CA VAL A 179 -15.24 13.69 16.66
C VAL A 179 -16.46 13.29 15.83
N ALA A 180 -17.45 12.64 16.44
CA ALA A 180 -18.70 12.29 15.77
C ALA A 180 -19.50 13.52 15.28
N LYS A 181 -19.17 14.72 15.74
CA LYS A 181 -19.80 15.97 15.34
C LYS A 181 -19.12 16.67 14.16
N LEU A 182 -18.05 16.08 13.61
CA LEU A 182 -17.35 16.66 12.46
C LEU A 182 -18.29 16.81 11.26
N GLN A 183 -18.21 17.96 10.63
CA GLN A 183 -18.96 18.31 9.42
C GLN A 183 -18.04 18.97 8.40
N VAL A 184 -18.44 18.92 7.11
CA VAL A 184 -17.71 19.62 6.05
C VAL A 184 -17.74 21.11 6.30
N ALA A 185 -16.57 21.72 6.41
CA ALA A 185 -16.42 23.18 6.50
C ALA A 185 -16.42 23.80 5.11
N TRP A 186 -15.63 23.23 4.21
CA TRP A 186 -15.56 23.65 2.83
C TRP A 186 -15.02 22.51 1.94
N GLN A 187 -15.23 22.65 0.64
CA GLN A 187 -14.75 21.74 -0.39
C GLN A 187 -14.25 22.54 -1.60
N TYR A 188 -13.13 22.12 -2.15
CA TYR A 188 -12.55 22.69 -3.37
C TYR A 188 -12.29 21.58 -4.39
N GLN A 189 -12.48 21.87 -5.68
CA GLN A 189 -12.10 21.00 -6.78
C GLN A 189 -11.01 21.68 -7.60
N THR A 190 -9.90 20.97 -7.82
CA THR A 190 -8.72 21.53 -8.50
C THR A 190 -8.94 21.74 -9.99
N GLY A 191 -9.85 20.96 -10.59
CA GLY A 191 -10.03 20.88 -12.04
C GLY A 191 -9.01 19.95 -12.74
N ASP A 192 -8.06 19.39 -11.98
CA ASP A 192 -7.07 18.44 -12.49
C ASP A 192 -7.58 17.01 -12.31
N VAL A 193 -8.28 16.52 -13.32
CA VAL A 193 -8.85 15.18 -13.36
C VAL A 193 -8.10 14.29 -14.35
N LYS A 194 -8.09 12.99 -14.06
CA LYS A 194 -7.50 11.97 -14.95
C LYS A 194 -8.10 12.06 -16.35
N GLN A 195 -7.23 12.15 -17.35
CA GLN A 195 -7.58 12.22 -18.77
C GLN A 195 -7.50 10.82 -19.42
N PRO A 196 -8.21 10.57 -20.54
CA PRO A 196 -8.17 9.28 -21.24
C PRO A 196 -6.76 8.87 -21.71
N GLN A 197 -5.90 9.84 -22.03
CA GLN A 197 -4.53 9.63 -22.48
C GLN A 197 -3.55 9.36 -21.34
N ASP A 198 -3.92 9.62 -20.09
CA ASP A 198 -3.04 9.44 -18.95
C ASP A 198 -2.68 7.97 -18.74
N VAL A 199 -1.53 7.73 -18.10
CA VAL A 199 -1.10 6.39 -17.70
C VAL A 199 -2.08 5.78 -16.70
N GLY A 200 -2.13 4.45 -16.67
CA GLY A 200 -3.04 3.71 -15.78
C GLY A 200 -2.94 4.14 -14.33
N GLU A 201 -1.72 4.40 -13.86
CA GLU A 201 -1.39 4.73 -12.48
C GLU A 201 -1.39 6.23 -12.15
N THR A 202 -2.24 7.01 -12.82
CA THR A 202 -2.50 8.40 -12.42
C THR A 202 -3.25 8.43 -11.10
N THR A 203 -2.66 9.09 -10.08
CA THR A 203 -3.14 9.06 -8.70
C THR A 203 -3.03 10.43 -8.02
N TYR A 204 -3.92 10.70 -7.05
CA TYR A 204 -3.89 11.92 -6.27
C TYR A 204 -3.52 11.62 -4.81
N GLN A 205 -2.24 11.73 -4.48
CA GLN A 205 -1.63 11.28 -3.21
C GLN A 205 -1.18 12.42 -2.29
N VAL A 206 -1.50 13.67 -2.60
CA VAL A 206 -0.94 14.84 -1.93
C VAL A 206 -1.35 14.95 -0.48
N THR A 207 -0.39 15.33 0.38
CA THR A 207 -0.65 15.96 1.68
C THR A 207 -0.34 17.44 1.56
N PRO A 208 -1.33 18.35 1.66
CA PRO A 208 -1.09 19.78 1.60
C PRO A 208 -0.24 20.27 2.77
N LEU A 209 0.50 21.36 2.54
CA LEU A 209 1.16 22.12 3.61
C LEU A 209 0.24 23.25 4.09
N LYS A 210 0.33 23.61 5.36
CA LYS A 210 -0.36 24.78 5.92
C LYS A 210 0.66 25.71 6.54
N ILE A 211 0.79 26.91 5.95
CA ILE A 211 1.72 27.98 6.33
C ILE A 211 0.93 29.29 6.43
N GLY A 212 0.98 29.95 7.58
CA GLY A 212 0.21 31.18 7.79
C GLY A 212 -1.29 30.98 7.58
N ASP A 213 -1.88 31.69 6.63
CA ASP A 213 -3.29 31.59 6.25
C ASP A 213 -3.53 30.76 4.96
N SER A 214 -2.52 30.08 4.46
CA SER A 214 -2.54 29.42 3.18
C SER A 214 -2.30 27.91 3.28
N LEU A 215 -2.97 27.15 2.40
CA LEU A 215 -2.71 25.76 2.11
C LEU A 215 -2.01 25.68 0.76
N PHE A 216 -0.93 24.89 0.68
CA PHE A 216 -0.18 24.66 -0.56
C PHE A 216 -0.26 23.17 -0.92
N LEU A 217 -0.60 22.87 -2.16
CA LEU A 217 -0.74 21.52 -2.67
C LEU A 217 -0.29 21.42 -4.11
N CYS A 218 0.01 20.21 -4.57
CA CYS A 218 0.18 19.88 -5.97
C CYS A 218 -0.86 18.86 -6.44
N THR A 219 -0.99 18.71 -7.75
CA THR A 219 -1.95 17.80 -8.39
C THR A 219 -1.24 16.72 -9.20
N PRO A 220 -1.93 15.69 -9.70
CA PRO A 220 -1.32 14.65 -10.52
C PRO A 220 -0.57 15.17 -11.75
N HIS A 221 -1.06 16.25 -12.42
CA HIS A 221 -0.36 16.91 -13.52
C HIS A 221 0.62 18.00 -13.04
N ASN A 222 0.98 17.97 -11.75
CA ASN A 222 1.94 18.86 -11.10
C ASN A 222 1.54 20.35 -11.08
N TRP A 223 0.24 20.69 -11.15
CA TRP A 223 -0.15 22.05 -10.83
C TRP A 223 0.15 22.35 -9.37
N ALA A 224 0.71 23.51 -9.07
CA ALA A 224 0.80 24.00 -7.70
C ALA A 224 -0.35 24.95 -7.43
N ILE A 225 -1.01 24.81 -6.29
CA ILE A 225 -2.20 25.58 -5.93
C ILE A 225 -2.06 26.06 -4.50
N ALA A 226 -2.38 27.36 -4.28
CA ALA A 226 -2.57 27.90 -2.94
C ALA A 226 -4.04 28.18 -2.68
N LEU A 227 -4.52 27.73 -1.53
CA LEU A 227 -5.89 27.96 -1.05
C LEU A 227 -5.85 28.78 0.24
N ASP A 228 -6.87 29.57 0.46
CA ASP A 228 -7.15 30.16 1.76
C ASP A 228 -7.56 29.06 2.75
N ALA A 229 -6.88 28.96 3.87
CA ALA A 229 -7.04 27.85 4.82
C ALA A 229 -8.41 27.85 5.53
N ALA A 230 -9.05 29.04 5.69
CA ALA A 230 -10.35 29.15 6.34
C ALA A 230 -11.51 28.76 5.43
N THR A 231 -11.40 29.07 4.14
CA THR A 231 -12.53 29.05 3.20
C THR A 231 -12.36 28.08 2.04
N GLY A 232 -11.14 27.58 1.80
CA GLY A 232 -10.82 26.75 0.64
C GLY A 232 -10.83 27.53 -0.70
N LYS A 233 -10.89 28.85 -0.69
CA LYS A 233 -10.85 29.65 -1.92
C LYS A 233 -9.45 29.66 -2.50
N GLU A 234 -9.34 29.50 -3.83
CA GLU A 234 -8.09 29.58 -4.55
C GLU A 234 -7.50 31.01 -4.43
N LYS A 235 -6.23 31.08 -3.99
CA LYS A 235 -5.43 32.31 -3.96
C LYS A 235 -4.67 32.47 -5.27
N TRP A 236 -4.02 31.38 -5.69
CA TRP A 236 -3.31 31.31 -6.97
C TRP A 236 -3.15 29.87 -7.44
N LYS A 237 -2.92 29.69 -8.72
CA LYS A 237 -2.63 28.40 -9.39
C LYS A 237 -1.49 28.58 -10.38
N PHE A 238 -0.54 27.70 -10.36
CA PHE A 238 0.58 27.60 -11.29
C PHE A 238 0.54 26.27 -12.02
N ASP A 239 0.59 26.31 -13.35
CA ASP A 239 0.66 25.14 -14.21
C ASP A 239 2.06 25.06 -14.86
N PRO A 240 2.91 24.07 -14.50
CA PRO A 240 4.26 23.93 -15.02
C PRO A 240 4.31 23.45 -16.47
N LYS A 241 3.16 23.18 -17.10
CA LYS A 241 3.06 22.66 -18.47
C LYS A 241 3.83 21.36 -18.69
N VAL A 242 3.66 20.42 -17.78
CA VAL A 242 4.22 19.08 -17.91
C VAL A 242 3.54 18.37 -19.10
N GLY A 243 4.35 17.90 -20.04
CA GLY A 243 3.87 17.19 -21.22
C GLY A 243 3.31 15.80 -20.89
N PHE A 244 2.39 15.36 -21.71
CA PHE A 244 1.91 13.98 -21.69
C PHE A 244 3.05 13.01 -22.08
N ASN A 245 3.15 11.89 -21.37
CA ASN A 245 4.17 10.87 -21.63
C ASN A 245 3.61 9.47 -21.35
N THR A 246 3.62 8.59 -22.34
CA THR A 246 3.12 7.21 -22.26
C THR A 246 4.08 6.27 -21.56
N ASP A 247 5.37 6.60 -21.50
CA ASP A 247 6.39 5.73 -20.90
C ASP A 247 6.53 5.94 -19.39
N ARG A 248 5.98 7.05 -18.84
CA ARG A 248 5.94 7.27 -17.40
C ARG A 248 5.04 6.23 -16.72
N GLN A 249 5.52 5.56 -15.69
CA GLN A 249 4.72 4.57 -14.95
C GLN A 249 3.72 5.25 -14.02
N HIS A 250 4.16 6.22 -13.23
CA HIS A 250 3.33 6.91 -12.25
C HIS A 250 3.15 8.39 -12.58
N GLN A 251 1.91 8.83 -12.61
CA GLN A 251 1.53 10.24 -12.73
C GLN A 251 0.98 10.69 -11.38
N THR A 252 1.84 11.28 -10.53
CA THR A 252 1.44 11.69 -9.18
C THR A 252 2.29 12.83 -8.64
N CYS A 253 1.78 13.53 -7.64
CA CYS A 253 2.53 14.43 -6.79
C CYS A 253 2.09 14.24 -5.34
N ARG A 254 3.02 13.88 -4.44
CA ARG A 254 2.71 13.67 -3.01
C ARG A 254 2.76 14.95 -2.20
N GLY A 255 3.44 16.00 -2.69
CA GLY A 255 3.51 17.28 -1.99
C GLY A 255 4.50 18.25 -2.60
N VAL A 256 4.50 19.46 -2.08
CA VAL A 256 5.51 20.50 -2.31
C VAL A 256 6.36 20.66 -1.05
N SER A 257 7.54 21.29 -1.17
CA SER A 257 8.39 21.59 -0.04
C SER A 257 8.39 23.08 0.25
N TYR A 258 8.40 23.46 1.52
CA TYR A 258 8.40 24.87 1.97
C TYR A 258 9.75 25.27 2.53
N TRP A 259 10.14 26.50 2.24
CA TRP A 259 11.31 27.13 2.83
C TRP A 259 11.09 28.63 3.02
N LYS A 260 11.66 29.17 4.10
CA LYS A 260 11.66 30.59 4.43
C LYS A 260 13.10 31.09 4.59
N ASP A 261 13.44 32.15 3.87
CA ASP A 261 14.73 32.83 4.04
C ASP A 261 14.71 33.68 5.30
N SER A 262 15.42 33.23 6.32
CA SER A 262 15.55 33.95 7.58
C SER A 262 16.39 35.22 7.46
N THR A 263 17.12 35.42 6.35
CA THR A 263 17.98 36.57 6.10
C THR A 263 17.31 37.65 5.26
N ALA A 264 16.21 37.31 4.58
CA ALA A 264 15.46 38.24 3.76
C ALA A 264 14.59 39.19 4.60
N SER A 265 14.32 40.38 4.06
CA SER A 265 13.35 41.29 4.67
C SER A 265 11.95 40.69 4.61
N ALA A 266 11.16 40.88 5.68
CA ALA A 266 9.79 40.37 5.73
C ALA A 266 8.96 40.93 4.55
N GLY A 267 8.27 40.01 3.84
CA GLY A 267 7.46 40.33 2.66
C GLY A 267 8.25 40.63 1.38
N ALA A 268 9.56 40.44 1.37
CA ALA A 268 10.34 40.53 0.13
C ALA A 268 9.91 39.39 -0.82
N LYS A 269 9.85 39.70 -2.12
CA LYS A 269 9.53 38.69 -3.14
C LYS A 269 10.46 37.47 -3.01
N CYS A 270 9.87 36.27 -3.03
CA CYS A 270 10.60 35.01 -2.89
C CYS A 270 11.35 34.79 -1.57
N SER A 271 11.03 35.58 -0.52
CA SER A 271 11.56 35.34 0.85
C SER A 271 10.94 34.10 1.48
N GLU A 272 9.78 33.66 1.01
CA GLU A 272 9.15 32.39 1.33
C GLU A 272 8.80 31.68 0.03
N ARG A 273 9.20 30.41 -0.09
CA ARG A 273 9.08 29.64 -1.32
C ARG A 273 8.43 28.29 -1.09
N VAL A 274 7.67 27.85 -2.07
CA VAL A 274 7.34 26.42 -2.26
C VAL A 274 8.10 25.88 -3.46
N TYR A 275 8.66 24.70 -3.30
CA TYR A 275 9.37 23.97 -4.37
C TYR A 275 8.48 22.89 -4.90
N LEU A 276 8.17 22.97 -6.20
CA LEU A 276 7.32 22.03 -6.91
C LEU A 276 8.21 21.02 -7.66
N PRO A 277 8.26 19.75 -7.23
CA PRO A 277 8.88 18.70 -8.01
C PRO A 277 7.92 18.28 -9.13
N THR A 278 8.44 18.11 -10.35
CA THR A 278 7.61 17.74 -11.49
C THR A 278 7.95 16.37 -12.06
N SER A 279 6.98 15.75 -12.72
CA SER A 279 7.11 14.43 -13.31
C SER A 279 7.86 14.43 -14.67
N ASP A 280 8.38 15.58 -15.09
CA ASP A 280 9.33 15.74 -16.20
C ASP A 280 10.73 16.16 -15.71
N ALA A 281 11.09 15.76 -14.48
CA ALA A 281 12.40 15.93 -13.88
C ALA A 281 12.85 17.39 -13.66
N ARG A 282 11.92 18.30 -13.35
CA ARG A 282 12.25 19.68 -12.93
C ARG A 282 11.91 19.92 -11.45
N LEU A 283 12.63 20.85 -10.84
CA LEU A 283 12.27 21.42 -9.54
C LEU A 283 12.08 22.92 -9.72
N ILE A 284 10.89 23.42 -9.43
CA ILE A 284 10.50 24.81 -9.70
C ILE A 284 10.28 25.53 -8.37
N ALA A 285 10.92 26.70 -8.18
CA ALA A 285 10.74 27.55 -7.02
C ALA A 285 9.66 28.60 -7.27
N LEU A 286 8.63 28.63 -6.42
CA LEU A 286 7.50 29.56 -6.50
C LEU A 286 7.39 30.41 -5.24
N ASP A 287 7.08 31.68 -5.41
CA ASP A 287 6.76 32.59 -4.32
C ASP A 287 5.45 32.21 -3.64
N THR A 288 5.44 32.05 -2.32
CA THR A 288 4.25 31.60 -1.57
C THR A 288 3.08 32.55 -1.65
N ALA A 289 3.32 33.86 -1.76
CA ALA A 289 2.27 34.88 -1.77
C ALA A 289 1.59 35.01 -3.15
N THR A 290 2.33 34.81 -4.23
CA THR A 290 1.86 35.14 -5.58
C THR A 290 1.79 33.93 -6.52
N GLY A 291 2.50 32.84 -6.24
CA GLY A 291 2.67 31.71 -7.17
C GLY A 291 3.59 32.01 -8.37
N GLU A 292 4.25 33.18 -8.38
CA GLU A 292 5.21 33.52 -9.44
C GLU A 292 6.53 32.76 -9.27
N ILE A 293 7.20 32.50 -10.38
CA ILE A 293 8.51 31.83 -10.38
C ILE A 293 9.56 32.73 -9.72
N CYS A 294 10.35 32.15 -8.83
CA CYS A 294 11.49 32.79 -8.17
C CYS A 294 12.73 32.67 -9.07
N THR A 295 12.95 33.66 -9.92
CA THR A 295 13.93 33.62 -11.00
C THR A 295 15.40 33.63 -10.55
N ASP A 296 15.67 33.88 -9.26
CA ASP A 296 16.98 33.80 -8.63
C ASP A 296 17.41 32.37 -8.28
N PHE A 297 16.50 31.39 -8.38
CA PHE A 297 16.78 29.96 -8.19
C PHE A 297 17.19 29.33 -9.53
N ALA A 298 18.30 28.61 -9.55
CA ALA A 298 18.81 27.85 -10.71
C ALA A 298 18.71 28.61 -12.05
N ASN A 299 18.22 27.99 -13.08
CA ASN A 299 18.04 28.61 -14.40
C ASN A 299 16.66 29.28 -14.49
N GLY A 300 16.58 30.55 -14.04
CA GLY A 300 15.35 31.33 -14.10
C GLY A 300 14.20 30.73 -13.28
N GLY A 301 14.51 30.16 -12.11
CA GLY A 301 13.56 29.57 -11.16
C GLY A 301 13.30 28.06 -11.35
N THR A 302 14.02 27.42 -12.27
CA THR A 302 13.83 26.02 -12.61
C THR A 302 15.17 25.27 -12.63
N LEU A 303 15.26 24.21 -11.82
CA LEU A 303 16.39 23.30 -11.78
C LEU A 303 16.07 22.04 -12.60
N ASP A 304 16.97 21.68 -13.52
CA ASP A 304 16.91 20.46 -14.30
C ASP A 304 17.51 19.29 -13.49
N LEU A 305 16.70 18.33 -13.13
CA LEU A 305 17.09 17.15 -12.37
C LEU A 305 17.61 16.01 -13.26
N SER A 306 17.58 16.14 -14.58
CA SER A 306 18.13 15.16 -15.53
C SER A 306 19.64 15.31 -15.74
N HIS A 307 20.26 16.39 -15.22
CA HIS A 307 21.70 16.63 -15.35
C HIS A 307 22.51 15.50 -14.72
N GLY A 308 23.54 15.03 -15.45
CA GLY A 308 24.40 13.93 -15.02
C GLY A 308 23.82 12.51 -15.27
N MET A 309 22.64 12.40 -15.83
CA MET A 309 22.08 11.13 -16.31
C MET A 309 22.73 10.74 -17.65
N LYS A 310 22.99 9.44 -17.87
CA LYS A 310 23.63 8.93 -19.08
C LYS A 310 22.85 9.25 -20.36
N TYR A 311 21.55 9.21 -20.27
CA TYR A 311 20.59 9.61 -21.29
C TYR A 311 19.31 10.04 -20.61
N ASN A 312 18.48 10.79 -21.30
CA ASN A 312 17.26 11.34 -20.70
C ASN A 312 16.06 11.14 -21.61
N PRO A 313 15.57 9.91 -21.83
CA PRO A 313 14.26 9.74 -22.43
C PRO A 313 13.21 10.28 -21.44
N ALA A 314 12.32 11.12 -21.93
CA ALA A 314 11.26 11.69 -21.11
C ALA A 314 10.44 10.59 -20.43
N GLY A 315 10.12 10.75 -19.15
CA GLY A 315 9.33 9.81 -18.36
C GLY A 315 10.12 8.68 -17.70
N TYR A 316 11.42 8.56 -17.92
CA TYR A 316 12.25 7.50 -17.31
C TYR A 316 12.86 7.89 -15.96
N TYR A 317 12.99 9.18 -15.67
CA TYR A 317 13.30 9.72 -14.34
C TYR A 317 12.32 10.83 -14.03
N TYR A 318 11.71 10.79 -12.85
CA TYR A 318 10.67 11.74 -12.45
C TYR A 318 10.54 11.84 -10.94
N SER A 319 10.00 12.96 -10.45
CA SER A 319 9.73 13.16 -9.04
C SER A 319 8.29 12.75 -8.70
N THR A 320 8.10 12.00 -7.64
CA THR A 320 6.79 11.63 -7.08
C THR A 320 6.55 12.23 -5.71
N SER A 321 7.63 12.60 -4.99
CA SER A 321 7.60 13.01 -3.59
C SER A 321 8.28 14.36 -3.39
N PRO A 322 7.85 15.14 -2.38
CA PRO A 322 8.49 16.42 -2.07
C PRO A 322 9.93 16.22 -1.61
N PRO A 323 10.88 17.06 -2.07
CA PRO A 323 12.24 17.07 -1.56
C PRO A 323 12.31 17.37 -0.05
N ALA A 324 13.35 16.87 0.62
CA ALA A 324 13.61 17.23 2.00
C ALA A 324 14.31 18.59 2.10
N VAL A 325 13.82 19.45 2.98
CA VAL A 325 14.41 20.77 3.26
C VAL A 325 15.06 20.74 4.64
N VAL A 326 16.33 21.15 4.70
CA VAL A 326 17.10 21.27 5.95
C VAL A 326 18.06 22.44 5.88
N GLY A 327 17.83 23.46 6.74
CA GLY A 327 18.62 24.67 6.74
C GLY A 327 18.58 25.38 5.38
N ASP A 328 19.74 25.50 4.74
CA ASP A 328 19.94 26.11 3.43
C ASP A 328 20.04 25.10 2.28
N LYS A 329 19.61 23.86 2.51
CA LYS A 329 19.71 22.76 1.54
C LYS A 329 18.35 22.17 1.18
N ILE A 330 18.22 21.78 -0.09
CA ILE A 330 17.13 20.96 -0.59
C ILE A 330 17.69 19.64 -1.13
N ILE A 331 17.24 18.51 -0.57
CA ILE A 331 17.75 17.17 -0.88
C ILE A 331 16.70 16.44 -1.72
N VAL A 332 17.11 15.97 -2.90
CA VAL A 332 16.22 15.44 -3.93
C VAL A 332 16.59 14.00 -4.24
N GLY A 333 15.61 13.11 -4.25
CA GLY A 333 15.63 11.82 -4.90
C GLY A 333 14.65 11.80 -6.07
N GLY A 334 14.47 10.65 -6.68
CA GLY A 334 13.49 10.50 -7.77
C GLY A 334 13.13 9.04 -7.99
N ALA A 335 12.05 8.84 -8.72
CA ALA A 335 11.63 7.55 -9.25
C ALA A 335 12.28 7.33 -10.62
N VAL A 336 12.57 6.08 -10.93
CA VAL A 336 12.90 5.59 -12.27
C VAL A 336 11.82 4.62 -12.70
N ASN A 337 11.73 4.34 -14.00
CA ASN A 337 10.80 3.31 -14.46
C ASN A 337 11.29 1.92 -14.07
N ASP A 338 10.45 1.14 -13.41
CA ASP A 338 10.74 -0.22 -13.02
C ASP A 338 10.50 -1.18 -14.19
N ASN A 339 11.37 -2.18 -14.35
CA ASN A 339 11.18 -3.31 -15.26
C ASN A 339 11.01 -2.95 -16.76
N TYR A 340 11.50 -1.79 -17.19
CA TYR A 340 11.55 -1.41 -18.62
C TYR A 340 12.80 -1.97 -19.28
N SER A 341 13.99 -1.66 -18.72
CA SER A 341 15.26 -2.08 -19.26
C SER A 341 16.36 -2.28 -18.22
N THR A 342 17.50 -2.81 -18.65
CA THR A 342 18.73 -2.86 -17.86
C THR A 342 19.57 -1.59 -17.97
N GLU A 343 19.07 -0.56 -18.64
CA GLU A 343 19.74 0.73 -18.81
C GLU A 343 18.83 1.90 -18.37
N GLU A 344 18.19 1.75 -17.21
CA GLU A 344 17.42 2.81 -16.60
C GLU A 344 18.31 3.92 -16.01
N GLN A 345 17.70 5.01 -15.60
CA GLN A 345 18.41 6.14 -15.03
C GLN A 345 19.03 5.79 -13.66
N SER A 346 19.85 6.69 -13.15
CA SER A 346 20.44 6.57 -11.81
C SER A 346 19.43 6.95 -10.73
N GLY A 347 19.46 6.24 -9.62
CA GLY A 347 18.77 6.59 -8.37
C GLY A 347 19.53 7.60 -7.49
N VAL A 348 20.43 8.39 -8.06
CA VAL A 348 21.27 9.34 -7.34
C VAL A 348 20.49 10.29 -6.45
N ILE A 349 20.96 10.49 -5.22
CA ILE A 349 20.47 11.50 -4.28
C ILE A 349 21.37 12.72 -4.36
N ARG A 350 20.76 13.91 -4.44
CA ARG A 350 21.49 15.17 -4.62
C ARG A 350 21.01 16.25 -3.67
N ALA A 351 21.94 17.01 -3.13
CA ALA A 351 21.63 18.21 -2.35
C ALA A 351 22.03 19.46 -3.11
N PHE A 352 21.14 20.41 -3.12
CA PHE A 352 21.35 21.70 -3.75
C PHE A 352 21.22 22.82 -2.71
N ASP A 353 21.95 23.94 -2.93
CA ASP A 353 21.68 25.17 -2.22
C ASP A 353 20.25 25.62 -2.50
N ILE A 354 19.47 25.85 -1.47
CA ILE A 354 18.04 26.11 -1.61
C ILE A 354 17.72 27.48 -2.21
N ARG A 355 18.65 28.45 -2.13
CA ARG A 355 18.48 29.79 -2.72
C ARG A 355 18.87 29.81 -4.19
N THR A 356 20.02 29.19 -4.50
CA THR A 356 20.66 29.33 -5.81
C THR A 356 20.45 28.13 -6.73
N GLY A 357 20.11 26.96 -6.20
CA GLY A 357 20.04 25.71 -6.98
C GLY A 357 21.40 25.13 -7.34
N GLU A 358 22.51 25.63 -6.75
CA GLU A 358 23.84 25.08 -6.95
C GLU A 358 23.93 23.67 -6.32
N LEU A 359 24.52 22.69 -7.06
CA LEU A 359 24.75 21.33 -6.57
C LEU A 359 25.85 21.36 -5.50
N LEU A 360 25.51 20.98 -4.28
CA LEU A 360 26.43 20.94 -3.14
C LEU A 360 27.13 19.59 -3.02
N TRP A 361 26.38 18.51 -3.13
CA TRP A 361 26.89 17.13 -3.12
C TRP A 361 25.92 16.18 -3.83
N ASN A 362 26.44 15.03 -4.24
CA ASN A 362 25.63 13.92 -4.72
C ASN A 362 26.04 12.65 -3.99
N TRP A 363 25.14 11.69 -3.94
CA TRP A 363 25.40 10.34 -3.48
C TRP A 363 24.78 9.34 -4.44
N ASP A 364 25.63 8.55 -5.10
CA ASP A 364 25.26 7.48 -6.03
C ASP A 364 25.59 6.15 -5.38
N SER A 365 24.59 5.29 -5.17
CA SER A 365 24.79 3.99 -4.51
C SER A 365 25.73 3.05 -5.27
N GLY A 366 25.89 3.22 -6.58
CA GLY A 366 26.89 2.49 -7.37
C GLY A 366 28.32 2.99 -7.18
N ASN A 367 28.50 4.24 -6.74
CA ASN A 367 29.78 4.86 -6.45
C ASN A 367 29.73 5.69 -5.14
N PRO A 368 29.44 5.06 -4.00
CA PRO A 368 29.01 5.73 -2.76
C PRO A 368 30.09 6.58 -2.09
N ASP A 369 31.36 6.40 -2.43
CA ASP A 369 32.48 7.13 -1.84
C ASP A 369 32.73 8.48 -2.51
N VAL A 370 32.16 8.72 -3.71
CA VAL A 370 32.30 9.96 -4.46
C VAL A 370 31.04 10.81 -4.26
N THR A 371 31.15 11.82 -3.39
CA THR A 371 30.01 12.70 -3.07
C THR A 371 30.16 14.12 -3.62
N THR A 372 31.29 14.41 -4.27
CA THR A 372 31.51 15.70 -4.98
C THR A 372 30.76 15.73 -6.30
N PRO A 373 30.32 16.91 -6.79
CA PRO A 373 29.73 17.04 -8.12
C PRO A 373 30.55 16.37 -9.22
N LEU A 374 29.87 15.68 -10.13
CA LEU A 374 30.56 14.98 -11.22
C LEU A 374 31.27 15.96 -12.16
N PRO A 375 32.45 15.61 -12.69
CA PRO A 375 33.08 16.33 -13.78
C PRO A 375 32.18 16.40 -15.02
N GLU A 376 32.40 17.43 -15.85
CA GLU A 376 31.66 17.59 -17.11
C GLU A 376 31.85 16.36 -18.03
N GLY A 377 30.75 15.82 -18.53
CA GLY A 377 30.74 14.64 -19.40
C GLY A 377 30.72 13.29 -18.67
N GLU A 378 30.84 13.26 -17.34
CA GLU A 378 30.63 12.04 -16.57
C GLU A 378 29.15 11.85 -16.19
N HIS A 379 28.78 10.61 -15.91
CA HIS A 379 27.42 10.20 -15.60
C HIS A 379 27.34 9.37 -14.33
N TYR A 380 26.21 9.47 -13.63
CA TYR A 380 25.85 8.61 -12.51
C TYR A 380 25.65 7.17 -12.96
N THR A 381 25.75 6.22 -12.02
CA THR A 381 25.56 4.79 -12.28
C THR A 381 24.13 4.50 -12.75
N THR A 382 24.00 3.93 -13.94
CA THR A 382 22.69 3.47 -14.46
C THR A 382 22.14 2.34 -13.60
N ASN A 383 20.83 2.25 -13.49
CA ASN A 383 20.11 1.23 -12.71
C ASN A 383 20.45 1.20 -11.21
N SER A 384 21.09 2.22 -10.66
CA SER A 384 21.33 2.24 -9.21
C SER A 384 20.02 2.40 -8.44
N PRO A 385 19.92 1.83 -7.22
CA PRO A 385 18.74 1.96 -6.36
C PRO A 385 18.28 3.41 -6.24
N ASN A 386 17.00 3.64 -6.46
CA ASN A 386 16.38 4.96 -6.39
C ASN A 386 15.65 5.19 -5.07
N SER A 387 15.27 6.43 -4.80
CA SER A 387 14.39 6.75 -3.70
C SER A 387 13.24 7.64 -4.17
N TRP A 388 12.11 7.00 -4.41
CA TRP A 388 10.88 7.64 -4.86
C TRP A 388 9.97 8.09 -3.71
N SER A 389 10.30 7.69 -2.47
CA SER A 389 9.55 8.04 -1.27
C SER A 389 10.07 9.33 -0.60
N VAL A 390 9.42 9.72 0.49
CA VAL A 390 9.76 10.93 1.27
C VAL A 390 10.90 10.63 2.25
N PHE A 391 11.84 11.54 2.38
CA PHE A 391 12.95 11.45 3.33
C PHE A 391 12.57 12.01 4.70
N SER A 392 13.32 11.61 5.73
CA SER A 392 13.26 12.24 7.04
C SER A 392 14.63 12.81 7.42
N VAL A 393 14.62 13.89 8.17
CA VAL A 393 15.86 14.62 8.53
C VAL A 393 15.89 14.87 10.03
N ASP A 394 17.05 14.62 10.63
CA ASP A 394 17.41 15.08 11.98
C ASP A 394 18.50 16.15 11.84
N ASP A 395 18.10 17.42 11.93
CA ASP A 395 19.00 18.57 11.81
C ASP A 395 19.99 18.66 12.98
N LYS A 396 19.61 18.16 14.17
CA LYS A 396 20.49 18.13 15.35
C LYS A 396 21.62 17.13 15.20
N LEU A 397 21.34 16.00 14.61
CA LEU A 397 22.33 14.97 14.29
C LEU A 397 23.05 15.23 12.96
N GLY A 398 22.51 16.12 12.11
CA GLY A 398 23.02 16.38 10.78
C GLY A 398 22.85 15.20 9.83
N LEU A 399 21.78 14.41 9.97
CA LEU A 399 21.52 13.19 9.21
C LEU A 399 20.22 13.30 8.40
N VAL A 400 20.25 12.79 7.16
CA VAL A 400 19.08 12.51 6.34
C VAL A 400 18.94 11.02 6.16
N TYR A 401 17.73 10.50 6.32
CA TYR A 401 17.40 9.08 6.22
C TYR A 401 16.64 8.82 4.94
N ILE A 402 17.27 8.03 4.06
CA ILE A 402 16.83 7.73 2.70
C ILE A 402 16.26 6.32 2.66
N PRO A 403 14.95 6.16 2.38
CA PRO A 403 14.38 4.85 2.09
C PRO A 403 14.66 4.52 0.62
N LEU A 404 15.46 3.48 0.37
CA LEU A 404 15.87 3.08 -0.97
C LEU A 404 15.03 1.94 -1.52
N GLY A 405 14.77 2.02 -2.81
CA GLY A 405 14.20 0.94 -3.59
C GLY A 405 15.22 -0.12 -3.99
N ASN A 406 14.77 -1.03 -4.82
CA ASN A 406 15.59 -2.06 -5.41
C ASN A 406 16.34 -1.54 -6.65
N GLN A 407 17.34 -2.28 -7.12
CA GLN A 407 17.85 -2.09 -8.47
C GLN A 407 16.90 -2.70 -9.49
N VAL A 408 16.56 -1.95 -10.52
CA VAL A 408 15.76 -2.46 -11.65
C VAL A 408 16.64 -3.26 -12.63
N PRO A 409 16.14 -4.35 -13.25
CA PRO A 409 14.81 -4.95 -13.07
C PRO A 409 14.61 -5.61 -11.68
N ASP A 410 13.48 -5.35 -11.04
CA ASP A 410 13.23 -5.72 -9.65
C ASP A 410 13.22 -7.22 -9.37
N GLN A 411 12.80 -8.03 -10.35
CA GLN A 411 12.70 -9.49 -10.21
C GLN A 411 13.92 -10.24 -10.76
N LEU A 412 15.01 -9.51 -11.06
CA LEU A 412 16.27 -10.07 -11.55
C LEU A 412 17.44 -9.41 -10.82
N GLY A 413 18.26 -10.21 -10.15
CA GLY A 413 19.42 -9.72 -9.39
C GLY A 413 20.75 -9.84 -10.11
N MET A 414 20.77 -10.50 -11.28
CA MET A 414 21.99 -10.73 -12.03
C MET A 414 22.67 -9.44 -12.49
N GLY A 415 23.98 -9.37 -12.33
CA GLY A 415 24.77 -8.23 -12.79
C GLY A 415 24.82 -7.03 -11.84
N ARG A 416 24.22 -7.10 -10.65
CA ARG A 416 24.36 -6.09 -9.61
C ARG A 416 25.80 -6.02 -9.13
N SER A 417 26.38 -4.82 -9.01
CA SER A 417 27.67 -4.61 -8.37
C SER A 417 27.56 -4.79 -6.85
N GLU A 418 28.68 -5.02 -6.17
CA GLU A 418 28.70 -5.14 -4.70
C GLU A 418 28.11 -3.91 -4.00
N ASN A 419 28.39 -2.72 -4.52
CA ASN A 419 27.82 -1.48 -3.98
C ASN A 419 26.31 -1.41 -4.19
N VAL A 420 25.83 -1.65 -5.41
CA VAL A 420 24.41 -1.65 -5.72
C VAL A 420 23.65 -2.71 -4.90
N GLU A 421 24.23 -3.92 -4.77
CA GLU A 421 23.68 -4.98 -3.94
C GLU A 421 23.55 -4.56 -2.47
N LYS A 422 24.59 -3.93 -1.92
CA LYS A 422 24.62 -3.47 -0.53
C LYS A 422 23.53 -2.44 -0.19
N TYR A 423 23.19 -1.57 -1.15
CA TYR A 423 22.26 -0.46 -0.91
C TYR A 423 20.84 -0.73 -1.41
N SER A 424 20.61 -1.76 -2.23
CA SER A 424 19.26 -2.15 -2.66
C SER A 424 18.36 -2.47 -1.46
N SER A 425 17.11 -2.05 -1.53
CA SER A 425 16.05 -2.31 -0.52
C SER A 425 16.53 -2.08 0.92
N SER A 426 16.99 -0.85 1.18
CA SER A 426 17.64 -0.48 2.44
C SER A 426 17.21 0.89 2.97
N ILE A 427 17.52 1.15 4.24
CA ILE A 427 17.49 2.49 4.83
C ILE A 427 18.93 2.97 4.96
N VAL A 428 19.24 4.13 4.39
CA VAL A 428 20.58 4.71 4.44
C VAL A 428 20.54 6.04 5.17
N ALA A 429 21.48 6.28 6.08
CA ALA A 429 21.70 7.58 6.69
C ALA A 429 22.90 8.27 6.04
N LEU A 430 22.66 9.46 5.49
CA LEU A 430 23.68 10.31 4.92
C LEU A 430 23.92 11.54 5.79
N ASP A 431 25.17 12.01 5.81
CA ASP A 431 25.51 13.32 6.37
C ASP A 431 24.89 14.44 5.50
N VAL A 432 24.12 15.32 6.10
CA VAL A 432 23.38 16.40 5.41
C VAL A 432 24.31 17.37 4.67
N ASN A 433 25.54 17.54 5.17
CA ASN A 433 26.49 18.53 4.62
C ASN A 433 27.38 17.96 3.53
N THR A 434 27.63 16.64 3.56
CA THR A 434 28.65 16.03 2.70
C THR A 434 28.11 14.91 1.80
N GLY A 435 26.90 14.41 2.05
CA GLY A 435 26.37 13.24 1.35
C GLY A 435 27.03 11.91 1.72
N GLN A 436 28.01 11.91 2.65
CA GLN A 436 28.71 10.69 3.05
C GLN A 436 27.81 9.75 3.85
N VAL A 437 27.91 8.46 3.57
CA VAL A 437 27.19 7.41 4.29
C VAL A 437 27.67 7.32 5.73
N LYS A 438 26.76 7.37 6.69
CA LYS A 438 27.02 7.11 8.11
C LYS A 438 26.70 5.65 8.45
N TRP A 439 25.58 5.14 7.98
CA TRP A 439 25.22 3.74 8.11
C TRP A 439 24.20 3.32 7.05
N VAL A 440 24.08 2.02 6.82
CA VAL A 440 23.08 1.39 5.98
C VAL A 440 22.48 0.19 6.71
N ARG A 441 21.15 0.02 6.59
CA ARG A 441 20.43 -1.17 7.05
C ARG A 441 19.61 -1.73 5.91
N GLN A 442 20.06 -2.84 5.35
CA GLN A 442 19.35 -3.57 4.32
C GLN A 442 18.14 -4.30 4.94
N THR A 443 17.00 -4.25 4.25
CA THR A 443 15.74 -4.87 4.71
C THR A 443 15.41 -6.15 3.96
N VAL A 444 15.99 -6.35 2.78
CA VAL A 444 15.92 -7.57 1.97
C VAL A 444 17.28 -7.79 1.31
N HIS A 445 17.87 -8.96 1.49
CA HIS A 445 19.09 -9.36 0.82
C HIS A 445 18.78 -9.88 -0.57
N HIS A 446 19.51 -9.43 -1.59
CA HIS A 446 19.37 -9.81 -2.98
C HIS A 446 17.89 -9.83 -3.39
N ASP A 447 17.25 -8.65 -3.33
CA ASP A 447 15.82 -8.50 -3.55
C ASP A 447 15.42 -8.89 -4.98
N LEU A 448 14.53 -9.89 -5.10
CA LEU A 448 13.96 -10.41 -6.34
C LEU A 448 12.42 -10.26 -6.36
N TRP A 449 11.85 -9.48 -5.45
CA TRP A 449 10.41 -9.42 -5.20
C TRP A 449 9.84 -8.01 -5.26
N ASP A 450 10.67 -6.99 -5.56
CA ASP A 450 10.30 -5.57 -5.49
C ASP A 450 9.85 -5.20 -4.06
N MET A 451 10.70 -5.50 -3.08
CA MET A 451 10.46 -5.22 -1.67
C MET A 451 11.19 -3.95 -1.21
N ASP A 452 11.09 -2.91 -2.01
CA ASP A 452 11.54 -1.55 -1.68
C ASP A 452 11.27 -1.16 -0.24
N VAL A 453 12.02 -0.21 0.30
CA VAL A 453 11.58 0.55 1.47
C VAL A 453 10.72 1.71 0.97
N PRO A 454 9.37 1.58 0.98
CA PRO A 454 8.50 2.53 0.29
C PRO A 454 8.09 3.70 1.17
N ALA A 455 8.35 3.60 2.47
CA ALA A 455 7.77 4.44 3.49
C ALA A 455 8.75 5.49 3.99
N GLN A 456 8.26 6.71 4.23
CA GLN A 456 9.03 7.71 4.96
C GLN A 456 9.43 7.15 6.33
N PRO A 457 10.74 7.08 6.68
CA PRO A 457 11.19 6.74 8.02
C PRO A 457 10.63 7.73 9.05
N VAL A 458 10.09 7.24 10.17
CA VAL A 458 9.51 8.09 11.21
C VAL A 458 10.49 8.22 12.36
N LEU A 459 10.79 9.46 12.77
CA LEU A 459 11.76 9.74 13.84
C LEU A 459 11.06 10.14 15.14
N LEU A 460 11.53 9.57 16.25
CA LEU A 460 11.10 9.93 17.60
C LEU A 460 12.16 9.44 18.60
N ASP A 461 11.99 9.75 19.87
CA ASP A 461 12.75 9.13 20.93
C ASP A 461 11.92 8.03 21.60
N ILE A 462 12.46 6.81 21.71
CA ILE A 462 11.83 5.67 22.37
C ILE A 462 12.65 5.33 23.63
N ASN A 463 12.04 5.41 24.80
CA ASN A 463 12.70 5.17 26.08
C ASN A 463 14.02 5.99 26.24
N GLY A 464 14.04 7.19 25.68
CA GLY A 464 15.21 8.09 25.70
C GLY A 464 16.30 7.80 24.67
N VAL A 465 16.07 6.84 23.76
CA VAL A 465 16.98 6.55 22.63
C VAL A 465 16.43 7.22 21.36
N PRO A 466 17.24 8.02 20.66
CA PRO A 466 16.86 8.53 19.34
C PRO A 466 16.60 7.38 18.37
N ALA A 467 15.34 7.18 17.98
CA ALA A 467 14.90 6.05 17.19
C ALA A 467 14.39 6.44 15.79
N LEU A 468 14.52 5.51 14.86
CA LEU A 468 13.90 5.52 13.55
C LEU A 468 12.95 4.33 13.46
N VAL A 469 11.72 4.55 13.02
CA VAL A 469 10.73 3.52 12.71
C VAL A 469 10.59 3.44 11.19
N GLY A 470 10.99 2.32 10.60
CA GLY A 470 10.97 2.05 9.16
C GLY A 470 10.00 0.91 8.81
N PRO A 471 8.75 1.17 8.42
CA PRO A 471 7.86 0.14 7.92
C PRO A 471 8.22 -0.26 6.48
N THR A 472 8.02 -1.55 6.15
CA THR A 472 8.48 -2.13 4.89
C THR A 472 7.35 -2.84 4.12
N LYS A 473 7.55 -3.10 2.82
CA LYS A 473 6.61 -3.85 1.96
C LYS A 473 6.38 -5.27 2.51
N GLN A 474 7.40 -5.93 3.03
CA GLN A 474 7.29 -7.28 3.58
C GLN A 474 6.57 -7.36 4.94
N GLY A 475 6.31 -6.21 5.58
CA GLY A 475 5.56 -6.12 6.82
C GLY A 475 6.41 -6.03 8.08
N ASP A 476 7.71 -6.10 7.97
CA ASP A 476 8.63 -5.87 9.08
C ASP A 476 8.71 -4.38 9.38
N ILE A 477 8.76 -4.04 10.64
CA ILE A 477 8.99 -2.68 11.12
C ILE A 477 10.36 -2.63 11.79
N TYR A 478 11.28 -1.94 11.16
CA TYR A 478 12.64 -1.77 11.67
C TYR A 478 12.65 -0.60 12.64
N VAL A 479 12.91 -0.87 13.91
CA VAL A 479 13.09 0.15 14.95
C VAL A 479 14.56 0.21 15.29
N LEU A 480 15.22 1.27 14.81
CA LEU A 480 16.69 1.43 14.83
C LEU A 480 17.09 2.64 15.67
N ASP A 481 18.24 2.58 16.32
CA ASP A 481 18.93 3.76 16.80
C ASP A 481 19.33 4.61 15.58
N ARG A 482 18.71 5.79 15.42
CA ARG A 482 18.90 6.61 14.21
C ARG A 482 20.30 7.21 14.06
N ARG A 483 21.12 7.15 15.12
CA ARG A 483 22.53 7.58 15.09
C ARG A 483 23.46 6.55 14.42
N THR A 484 23.14 5.26 14.57
CA THR A 484 24.07 4.16 14.24
C THR A 484 23.49 3.12 13.29
N GLY A 485 22.15 3.08 13.12
CA GLY A 485 21.45 2.03 12.39
C GLY A 485 21.32 0.70 13.16
N GLU A 486 21.77 0.65 14.42
CA GLU A 486 21.65 -0.56 15.24
C GLU A 486 20.21 -0.81 15.70
N PRO A 487 19.74 -2.07 15.74
CA PRO A 487 18.37 -2.39 16.07
C PRO A 487 18.07 -2.14 17.56
N ILE A 488 17.02 -1.38 17.85
CA ILE A 488 16.40 -1.25 19.17
C ILE A 488 15.47 -2.44 19.42
N ILE A 489 14.68 -2.83 18.42
CA ILE A 489 13.91 -4.07 18.41
C ILE A 489 14.74 -5.10 17.65
N PRO A 490 14.95 -6.31 18.17
CA PRO A 490 15.83 -7.31 17.58
C PRO A 490 15.46 -7.64 16.13
N ILE A 491 16.49 -7.88 15.31
CA ILE A 491 16.41 -8.36 13.94
C ILE A 491 17.16 -9.68 13.87
N SER A 492 16.55 -10.70 13.30
CA SER A 492 17.11 -12.04 13.14
C SER A 492 17.21 -12.40 11.66
N GLU A 493 18.09 -13.32 11.31
CA GLU A 493 18.20 -13.90 9.99
C GLU A 493 17.40 -15.22 9.93
N ILE A 494 16.52 -15.34 8.94
CA ILE A 494 15.77 -16.57 8.67
C ILE A 494 16.22 -17.21 7.36
N ALA A 495 16.19 -18.54 7.26
CA ALA A 495 16.50 -19.24 6.04
C ALA A 495 15.53 -18.85 4.92
N ALA A 496 16.03 -18.59 3.72
CA ALA A 496 15.23 -18.26 2.55
C ALA A 496 15.08 -19.48 1.62
N PRO A 497 13.94 -19.60 0.89
CA PRO A 497 13.79 -20.60 -0.16
C PRO A 497 14.84 -20.44 -1.26
N THR A 498 15.22 -21.57 -1.86
CA THR A 498 16.15 -21.62 -3.00
C THR A 498 15.38 -21.89 -4.31
N GLY A 499 16.08 -21.96 -5.44
CA GLY A 499 15.48 -22.32 -6.72
C GLY A 499 15.27 -21.17 -7.68
N ALA A 500 16.08 -20.13 -7.58
CA ALA A 500 16.21 -19.10 -8.61
C ALA A 500 16.59 -19.74 -9.98
N ILE A 501 16.41 -18.98 -11.06
CA ILE A 501 16.89 -19.39 -12.39
C ILE A 501 18.41 -19.60 -12.36
N PRO A 502 18.98 -20.42 -13.29
CA PRO A 502 20.40 -20.75 -13.27
C PRO A 502 21.35 -19.53 -13.36
N GLU A 503 20.89 -18.44 -13.97
CA GLU A 503 21.64 -17.21 -14.17
C GLU A 503 21.62 -16.28 -12.96
N ASP A 504 20.82 -16.58 -11.95
CA ASP A 504 20.63 -15.77 -10.74
C ASP A 504 20.74 -16.64 -9.47
N HIS A 505 20.65 -16.04 -8.30
CA HIS A 505 20.72 -16.73 -7.02
C HIS A 505 19.73 -16.14 -6.02
N THR A 506 19.55 -16.81 -4.90
CA THR A 506 18.85 -16.26 -3.72
C THR A 506 19.85 -16.10 -2.59
N SER A 507 19.67 -15.06 -1.77
CA SER A 507 20.40 -15.01 -0.50
C SER A 507 20.03 -16.22 0.37
N PRO A 508 20.98 -16.86 1.06
CA PRO A 508 20.68 -18.01 1.92
C PRO A 508 19.79 -17.64 3.12
N THR A 509 19.84 -16.40 3.55
CA THR A 509 19.01 -15.86 4.65
C THR A 509 18.41 -14.53 4.31
N GLN A 510 17.38 -14.14 5.07
CA GLN A 510 16.72 -12.84 4.98
C GLN A 510 16.47 -12.28 6.38
N PRO A 511 16.61 -10.94 6.56
CA PRO A 511 16.38 -10.32 7.84
C PRO A 511 14.87 -10.26 8.17
N ILE A 512 14.52 -10.45 9.43
CA ILE A 512 13.18 -10.27 9.97
C ILE A 512 13.24 -9.51 11.30
N SER A 513 12.35 -8.53 11.46
CA SER A 513 12.20 -7.82 12.73
C SER A 513 11.26 -8.58 13.67
N ASP A 514 11.55 -8.57 14.98
CA ASP A 514 10.61 -9.09 16.00
C ASP A 514 9.29 -8.29 16.02
N LEU A 515 9.30 -7.03 15.55
CA LEU A 515 8.09 -6.27 15.28
C LEU A 515 7.70 -6.45 13.81
N THR A 516 6.80 -7.37 13.55
CA THR A 516 6.37 -7.69 12.18
C THR A 516 4.86 -7.81 12.05
N PHE A 517 4.37 -7.38 10.91
CA PHE A 517 3.03 -7.63 10.37
C PHE A 517 3.07 -8.58 9.16
N SER A 518 4.22 -9.19 8.88
CA SER A 518 4.30 -10.17 7.80
C SER A 518 3.29 -11.28 8.04
N PRO A 519 2.43 -11.59 7.06
CA PRO A 519 1.44 -12.65 7.24
C PRO A 519 2.12 -14.03 7.26
N PRO A 520 1.49 -15.03 7.89
CA PRO A 520 1.98 -16.40 7.80
C PRO A 520 1.96 -16.90 6.35
N PRO A 521 2.82 -17.87 5.98
CA PRO A 521 2.81 -18.47 4.65
C PRO A 521 1.43 -19.02 4.28
N LEU A 522 1.03 -18.81 3.02
CA LEU A 522 -0.23 -19.32 2.47
C LEU A 522 -0.24 -20.85 2.43
N LYS A 523 -1.42 -21.41 2.64
CA LYS A 523 -1.74 -22.82 2.47
C LYS A 523 -2.89 -22.98 1.49
N GLU A 524 -3.12 -24.17 0.95
CA GLU A 524 -4.28 -24.43 0.10
C GLU A 524 -5.60 -24.06 0.79
N SER A 525 -5.71 -24.29 2.11
CA SER A 525 -6.89 -23.91 2.91
C SER A 525 -7.15 -22.40 2.99
N ASP A 526 -6.16 -21.56 2.67
CA ASP A 526 -6.32 -20.12 2.62
C ASP A 526 -6.90 -19.65 1.27
N MET A 527 -7.00 -20.54 0.30
CA MET A 527 -7.56 -20.21 -1.00
C MET A 527 -9.07 -20.01 -0.91
N TRP A 528 -9.51 -18.89 -1.45
CA TRP A 528 -10.86 -18.36 -1.31
C TRP A 528 -11.49 -18.05 -2.66
N GLY A 529 -12.77 -17.79 -2.64
CA GLY A 529 -13.57 -17.35 -3.76
C GLY A 529 -14.98 -17.04 -3.27
N VAL A 530 -15.77 -16.34 -4.07
CA VAL A 530 -17.17 -16.03 -3.70
C VAL A 530 -18.03 -17.28 -3.64
N THR A 531 -17.65 -18.29 -4.42
CA THR A 531 -18.35 -19.57 -4.51
C THR A 531 -17.36 -20.74 -4.43
N LEU A 532 -17.89 -21.94 -4.20
CA LEU A 532 -17.13 -23.20 -4.21
C LEU A 532 -16.35 -23.41 -5.53
N PHE A 533 -16.86 -22.93 -6.67
CA PHE A 533 -16.19 -23.04 -7.97
C PHE A 533 -15.01 -22.09 -8.08
N ASP A 534 -15.20 -20.85 -7.64
CA ASP A 534 -14.19 -19.83 -7.64
C ASP A 534 -13.06 -20.21 -6.68
N GLN A 535 -13.42 -20.72 -5.49
CA GLN A 535 -12.46 -21.29 -4.53
C GLN A 535 -11.65 -22.46 -5.14
N LEU A 536 -12.31 -23.39 -5.83
CA LEU A 536 -11.65 -24.52 -6.49
C LEU A 536 -10.66 -24.03 -7.56
N ALA A 537 -11.03 -23.01 -8.34
CA ALA A 537 -10.13 -22.42 -9.32
C ALA A 537 -8.89 -21.80 -8.65
N CYS A 538 -9.06 -21.09 -7.51
CA CYS A 538 -7.95 -20.56 -6.73
C CYS A 538 -7.04 -21.65 -6.14
N ARG A 539 -7.60 -22.79 -5.64
CA ARG A 539 -6.82 -23.93 -5.17
C ARG A 539 -5.99 -24.58 -6.30
N ILE A 540 -6.59 -24.74 -7.47
CA ILE A 540 -5.86 -25.22 -8.66
C ILE A 540 -4.75 -24.25 -9.04
N SER A 541 -5.03 -22.96 -9.04
CA SER A 541 -4.05 -21.94 -9.37
C SER A 541 -2.89 -21.92 -8.35
N PHE A 542 -3.18 -22.07 -7.06
CA PHE A 542 -2.17 -22.20 -6.01
C PHE A 542 -1.17 -23.32 -6.28
N HIS A 543 -1.65 -24.53 -6.59
CA HIS A 543 -0.79 -25.69 -6.89
C HIS A 543 -0.07 -25.59 -8.25
N LYS A 544 -0.54 -24.75 -9.17
CA LYS A 544 0.14 -24.51 -10.44
C LYS A 544 1.36 -23.61 -10.31
N HIS A 545 1.41 -22.76 -9.30
CA HIS A 545 2.52 -21.86 -9.07
C HIS A 545 3.57 -22.48 -8.15
N PHE A 546 4.78 -21.93 -8.19
CA PHE A 546 5.82 -22.24 -7.24
C PHE A 546 5.61 -21.39 -5.97
N TYR A 547 5.58 -22.04 -4.80
CA TYR A 547 5.43 -21.35 -3.53
C TYR A 547 5.95 -22.20 -2.37
N GLU A 548 6.96 -21.73 -1.68
CA GLU A 548 7.57 -22.33 -0.50
C GLU A 548 7.54 -21.37 0.71
N GLY A 549 6.67 -20.36 0.65
CA GLY A 549 6.54 -19.32 1.67
C GLY A 549 7.14 -17.99 1.22
N ARG A 550 7.41 -17.13 2.20
CA ARG A 550 8.00 -15.80 2.00
C ARG A 550 9.38 -15.96 1.31
N TYR A 551 9.66 -15.08 0.37
CA TYR A 551 10.91 -15.06 -0.41
C TYR A 551 11.09 -16.25 -1.37
N THR A 552 10.01 -16.91 -1.80
CA THR A 552 10.08 -17.84 -2.93
C THR A 552 10.50 -17.10 -4.19
N PRO A 553 11.61 -17.47 -4.86
CA PRO A 553 12.13 -16.70 -5.98
C PRO A 553 11.23 -16.74 -7.22
N PRO A 554 11.28 -15.70 -8.07
CA PRO A 554 10.59 -15.71 -9.37
C PRO A 554 11.00 -16.90 -10.24
N SER A 555 10.07 -17.45 -11.00
CA SER A 555 10.29 -18.65 -11.79
C SER A 555 9.60 -18.61 -13.16
N LEU A 556 10.02 -19.47 -14.09
CA LEU A 556 9.36 -19.65 -15.39
C LEU A 556 7.96 -20.26 -15.25
N LYS A 557 7.73 -21.05 -14.23
CA LYS A 557 6.42 -21.64 -13.91
C LYS A 557 5.42 -20.60 -13.40
N GLY A 558 5.92 -19.52 -12.83
CA GLY A 558 5.18 -18.53 -12.06
C GLY A 558 5.24 -18.82 -10.56
N THR A 559 5.45 -17.78 -9.78
CA THR A 559 5.66 -17.82 -8.33
C THR A 559 4.59 -16.99 -7.65
N ILE A 560 4.05 -17.46 -6.53
CA ILE A 560 3.23 -16.63 -5.66
C ILE A 560 4.15 -15.84 -4.74
N VAL A 561 3.99 -14.53 -4.73
CA VAL A 561 4.67 -13.59 -3.83
C VAL A 561 3.69 -13.15 -2.75
N TYR A 562 3.97 -13.48 -1.48
CA TYR A 562 3.10 -13.13 -0.37
C TYR A 562 3.87 -12.78 0.91
N PRO A 563 3.72 -11.53 1.43
CA PRO A 563 2.95 -10.44 0.85
C PRO A 563 3.50 -10.04 -0.53
N GLY A 564 2.62 -9.53 -1.41
CA GLY A 564 3.02 -9.09 -2.74
C GLY A 564 3.77 -7.76 -2.74
N ASN A 565 4.25 -7.33 -3.89
CA ASN A 565 4.99 -6.07 -4.06
C ASN A 565 4.17 -4.79 -3.80
N PHE A 566 2.85 -4.88 -3.74
CA PHE A 566 1.99 -3.82 -3.22
C PHE A 566 2.35 -3.48 -1.76
N GLY A 567 2.86 -4.46 -1.01
CA GLY A 567 3.38 -4.33 0.34
C GLY A 567 2.32 -4.36 1.44
N VAL A 568 2.77 -4.76 2.62
CA VAL A 568 2.00 -4.64 3.89
C VAL A 568 1.90 -3.18 4.29
N PHE A 569 3.00 -2.43 4.15
CA PHE A 569 3.05 -0.97 4.20
C PHE A 569 3.60 -0.44 2.89
N ASN A 570 3.17 0.75 2.50
CA ASN A 570 3.61 1.42 1.30
C ASN A 570 3.89 2.91 1.60
N TRP A 571 3.97 3.78 0.59
CA TRP A 571 4.34 5.20 0.70
C TRP A 571 3.56 5.98 1.76
N GLY A 572 2.36 5.56 2.12
CA GLY A 572 1.58 6.16 3.21
C GLY A 572 2.24 6.07 4.57
N SER A 573 3.15 5.10 4.80
CA SER A 573 3.86 4.89 6.05
C SER A 573 2.92 4.66 7.25
N VAL A 574 3.37 5.05 8.43
CA VAL A 574 2.62 4.97 9.69
C VAL A 574 2.61 6.33 10.39
N ALA A 575 1.70 6.54 11.32
CA ALA A 575 1.72 7.70 12.21
C ALA A 575 2.17 7.29 13.61
N VAL A 576 2.91 8.17 14.27
CA VAL A 576 3.47 7.93 15.60
C VAL A 576 3.11 9.07 16.53
N ASP A 577 2.56 8.75 17.69
CA ASP A 577 2.42 9.69 18.80
C ASP A 577 3.72 9.67 19.64
N PRO A 578 4.57 10.70 19.52
CA PRO A 578 5.86 10.74 20.23
C PRO A 578 5.72 10.97 21.74
N VAL A 579 4.56 11.47 22.19
CA VAL A 579 4.29 11.71 23.63
C VAL A 579 3.99 10.41 24.36
N ARG A 580 3.17 9.56 23.73
CA ARG A 580 2.79 8.22 24.24
C ARG A 580 3.74 7.11 23.79
N GLN A 581 4.59 7.39 22.80
CA GLN A 581 5.46 6.44 22.11
C GLN A 581 4.67 5.24 21.53
N VAL A 582 3.57 5.55 20.84
CA VAL A 582 2.71 4.56 20.18
C VAL A 582 2.60 4.83 18.69
N MET A 583 2.35 3.79 17.92
CA MET A 583 2.23 3.81 16.46
C MET A 583 0.84 3.34 16.03
N PHE A 584 0.29 3.98 15.00
CA PHE A 584 -0.92 3.56 14.30
C PHE A 584 -0.60 3.34 12.82
N GLY A 585 -1.05 2.21 12.26
CA GLY A 585 -0.82 1.86 10.86
C GLY A 585 -1.96 1.06 10.24
N MET A 586 -1.91 0.92 8.91
CA MET A 586 -2.85 0.14 8.11
C MET A 586 -2.12 -0.99 7.35
N PRO A 587 -1.83 -2.13 8.00
CA PRO A 587 -1.25 -3.26 7.29
C PRO A 587 -2.23 -3.86 6.27
N THR A 588 -1.73 -4.09 5.05
CA THR A 588 -2.47 -4.61 3.89
C THR A 588 -1.87 -5.94 3.44
N TYR A 589 -2.71 -6.93 3.13
CA TYR A 589 -2.29 -8.25 2.72
C TYR A 589 -2.87 -8.61 1.36
N LEU A 590 -2.05 -8.56 0.31
CA LEU A 590 -2.38 -9.03 -1.02
C LEU A 590 -1.31 -9.99 -1.51
N ALA A 591 -1.72 -11.11 -2.09
CA ALA A 591 -0.83 -11.99 -2.81
C ALA A 591 -0.73 -11.55 -4.27
N PHE A 592 0.47 -11.66 -4.82
CA PHE A 592 0.77 -11.39 -6.23
C PHE A 592 1.32 -12.66 -6.89
N THR A 593 1.39 -12.65 -8.20
CA THR A 593 2.12 -13.64 -8.98
C THR A 593 3.21 -12.94 -9.78
N SER A 594 4.36 -13.59 -9.88
CA SER A 594 5.49 -13.15 -10.69
C SER A 594 5.95 -14.32 -11.56
N ARG A 595 5.99 -14.15 -12.88
CA ARG A 595 6.42 -15.18 -13.82
C ARG A 595 7.45 -14.63 -14.78
N LEU A 596 8.63 -15.20 -14.77
CA LEU A 596 9.67 -14.86 -15.72
C LEU A 596 9.28 -15.33 -17.12
N VAL A 597 9.51 -14.48 -18.12
CA VAL A 597 9.20 -14.73 -19.53
C VAL A 597 10.50 -14.65 -20.30
N PRO A 598 10.95 -15.77 -20.94
CA PRO A 598 12.16 -15.74 -21.76
C PRO A 598 12.12 -14.67 -22.82
N ARG A 599 13.26 -14.04 -23.09
CA ARG A 599 13.37 -12.95 -24.08
C ARG A 599 12.75 -13.30 -25.44
N ALA A 600 12.92 -14.56 -25.88
CA ALA A 600 12.39 -15.04 -27.16
C ALA A 600 10.85 -15.05 -27.23
N ASP A 601 10.18 -15.10 -26.08
CA ASP A 601 8.72 -15.17 -25.98
C ASP A 601 8.05 -13.80 -25.76
N ILE A 602 8.85 -12.74 -25.65
CA ILE A 602 8.35 -11.38 -25.42
C ILE A 602 7.96 -10.76 -26.78
N PRO A 603 6.69 -10.37 -26.98
CA PRO A 603 6.27 -9.74 -28.22
C PRO A 603 6.93 -8.38 -28.41
N PRO A 604 7.06 -7.85 -29.64
CA PRO A 604 7.48 -6.48 -29.88
C PRO A 604 6.60 -5.47 -29.13
N LYS A 605 7.20 -4.34 -28.71
CA LYS A 605 6.46 -3.26 -28.03
C LYS A 605 5.32 -2.76 -28.93
N GLY A 606 4.09 -2.77 -28.42
CA GLY A 606 2.92 -2.21 -29.11
C GLY A 606 2.95 -0.69 -29.11
N GLN A 607 2.36 -0.04 -30.15
CA GLN A 607 2.30 1.43 -30.23
C GLN A 607 1.42 2.08 -29.16
N ASP A 608 0.45 1.31 -28.61
CA ASP A 608 -0.50 1.78 -27.59
C ASP A 608 -0.15 1.27 -26.18
N GLU A 609 1.04 0.68 -26.01
CA GLU A 609 1.48 0.16 -24.72
C GLU A 609 1.85 1.31 -23.78
N LYS A 610 1.10 1.43 -22.69
CA LYS A 610 1.32 2.44 -21.64
C LYS A 610 2.15 1.87 -20.51
N GLY A 611 2.90 2.74 -19.84
CA GLY A 611 3.63 2.37 -18.61
C GLY A 611 2.71 1.81 -17.55
N SER A 612 3.06 0.65 -17.01
CA SER A 612 2.36 -0.03 -15.91
C SER A 612 3.28 -1.06 -15.28
N GLU A 613 3.22 -1.23 -13.98
CA GLU A 613 3.90 -2.31 -13.28
C GLU A 613 3.14 -3.64 -13.38
N GLN A 614 1.84 -3.60 -13.70
CA GLN A 614 1.02 -4.81 -13.85
C GLN A 614 1.00 -5.28 -15.29
N GLY A 615 1.07 -6.61 -15.47
CA GLY A 615 1.10 -7.24 -16.78
C GLY A 615 2.52 -7.66 -17.19
N LEU A 616 2.81 -7.65 -18.49
CA LEU A 616 4.12 -8.00 -19.03
C LEU A 616 5.06 -6.79 -19.00
N ASN A 617 6.08 -6.86 -18.18
CA ASN A 617 7.19 -5.93 -18.12
C ASN A 617 8.37 -6.51 -18.91
N ARG A 618 8.99 -5.69 -19.75
CA ARG A 618 9.86 -6.18 -20.82
C ARG A 618 11.28 -6.45 -20.38
N ASN A 619 11.82 -5.70 -19.44
CA ASN A 619 13.21 -5.77 -18.98
C ASN A 619 14.18 -5.78 -20.17
N ASP A 620 14.05 -4.85 -21.12
CA ASP A 620 14.88 -4.86 -22.33
C ASP A 620 16.37 -4.82 -21.97
N GLY A 621 17.16 -5.72 -22.61
CA GLY A 621 18.54 -5.97 -22.25
C GLY A 621 18.76 -7.16 -21.32
N ALA A 622 17.76 -7.57 -20.53
CA ALA A 622 17.84 -8.78 -19.70
C ALA A 622 17.39 -10.04 -20.49
N PRO A 623 17.81 -11.24 -20.07
CA PRO A 623 17.38 -12.51 -20.71
C PRO A 623 15.90 -12.83 -20.46
N TYR A 624 15.28 -12.19 -19.47
CA TYR A 624 13.88 -12.40 -19.11
C TYR A 624 13.13 -11.09 -18.94
N GLY A 625 11.90 -11.03 -19.42
CA GLY A 625 10.89 -10.12 -18.92
C GLY A 625 10.15 -10.74 -17.74
N VAL A 626 9.24 -10.00 -17.14
CA VAL A 626 8.41 -10.48 -16.03
C VAL A 626 6.94 -10.18 -16.29
N PHE A 627 6.08 -11.18 -16.09
CA PHE A 627 4.64 -10.97 -16.03
C PHE A 627 4.22 -10.99 -14.56
N MET A 628 3.66 -9.88 -14.07
CA MET A 628 3.24 -9.77 -12.68
C MET A 628 1.89 -9.11 -12.51
N GLY A 629 1.25 -9.43 -11.39
CA GLY A 629 -0.04 -8.87 -11.04
C GLY A 629 -0.62 -9.54 -9.79
N PRO A 630 -1.75 -9.04 -9.29
CA PRO A 630 -2.39 -9.61 -8.12
C PRO A 630 -2.85 -11.04 -8.39
N PHE A 631 -2.76 -11.90 -7.36
CA PHE A 631 -3.20 -13.29 -7.42
C PHE A 631 -4.72 -13.38 -7.28
N LEU A 632 -5.41 -13.35 -8.43
CA LEU A 632 -6.86 -13.24 -8.50
C LEU A 632 -7.53 -14.52 -8.99
N SER A 633 -8.77 -14.71 -8.55
CA SER A 633 -9.71 -15.70 -9.08
C SER A 633 -10.18 -15.34 -10.50
N PRO A 634 -10.85 -16.25 -11.21
CA PRO A 634 -11.48 -15.94 -12.48
C PRO A 634 -12.51 -14.79 -12.44
N LEU A 635 -13.04 -14.48 -11.25
CA LEU A 635 -13.97 -13.35 -11.03
C LEU A 635 -13.25 -12.04 -10.69
N GLY A 636 -11.91 -12.00 -10.72
CA GLY A 636 -11.12 -10.81 -10.41
C GLY A 636 -11.04 -10.47 -8.92
N ILE A 637 -11.21 -11.44 -8.03
CA ILE A 637 -11.19 -11.28 -6.58
C ILE A 637 -9.93 -11.95 -6.02
N PRO A 638 -9.28 -11.41 -4.96
CA PRO A 638 -8.10 -12.05 -4.38
C PRO A 638 -8.32 -13.52 -4.04
N CYS A 639 -7.42 -14.41 -4.50
CA CYS A 639 -7.48 -15.83 -4.21
C CYS A 639 -7.19 -16.16 -2.75
N GLN A 640 -6.41 -15.33 -2.04
CA GLN A 640 -6.29 -15.51 -0.60
C GLN A 640 -7.54 -14.98 0.12
N SER A 641 -7.93 -15.68 1.18
CA SER A 641 -9.09 -15.30 1.99
C SER A 641 -8.92 -13.92 2.65
N PRO A 642 -10.00 -13.14 2.81
CA PRO A 642 -9.97 -11.93 3.62
C PRO A 642 -9.73 -12.28 5.12
N PRO A 643 -9.35 -11.29 5.97
CA PRO A 643 -9.23 -9.86 5.69
C PRO A 643 -7.97 -9.47 4.94
N TRP A 644 -8.09 -8.50 4.01
CA TRP A 644 -6.97 -7.99 3.23
C TRP A 644 -6.39 -6.68 3.78
N GLY A 645 -7.08 -6.02 4.71
CA GLY A 645 -6.65 -4.78 5.33
C GLY A 645 -7.12 -4.65 6.77
N TYR A 646 -6.26 -4.04 7.58
CA TYR A 646 -6.48 -3.82 9.00
C TYR A 646 -6.09 -2.41 9.41
N VAL A 647 -6.52 -1.99 10.60
CA VAL A 647 -5.85 -0.96 11.39
C VAL A 647 -5.20 -1.63 12.60
N ALA A 648 -4.04 -1.14 12.99
CA ALA A 648 -3.28 -1.69 14.10
C ALA A 648 -2.63 -0.60 14.95
N GLY A 649 -2.60 -0.83 16.27
CA GLY A 649 -1.92 0.00 17.25
C GLY A 649 -0.80 -0.76 17.95
N ILE A 650 0.36 -0.12 18.06
CA ILE A 650 1.60 -0.69 18.57
C ILE A 650 2.13 0.17 19.72
N ASP A 651 2.50 -0.44 20.83
CA ASP A 651 3.32 0.20 21.86
C ASP A 651 4.80 0.05 21.47
N LEU A 652 5.42 1.14 21.02
CA LEU A 652 6.81 1.16 20.55
C LEU A 652 7.82 0.94 21.68
N ARG A 653 7.44 1.18 22.94
CA ARG A 653 8.31 0.94 24.11
C ARG A 653 8.55 -0.55 24.35
N THR A 654 7.58 -1.36 23.95
CA THR A 654 7.61 -2.82 24.15
C THR A 654 7.73 -3.59 22.82
N GLY A 655 7.54 -2.93 21.68
CA GLY A 655 7.51 -3.57 20.36
C GLY A 655 6.29 -4.48 20.16
N LYS A 656 5.19 -4.29 20.91
CA LYS A 656 4.02 -5.18 20.82
C LYS A 656 2.85 -4.56 20.09
N THR A 657 2.25 -5.32 19.18
CA THR A 657 0.92 -5.04 18.64
C THR A 657 -0.12 -5.23 19.75
N VAL A 658 -0.83 -4.15 20.08
CA VAL A 658 -1.82 -4.12 21.15
C VAL A 658 -3.23 -4.38 20.63
N TYR A 659 -3.57 -3.79 19.48
CA TYR A 659 -4.81 -4.11 18.78
C TYR A 659 -4.58 -4.23 17.27
N LYS A 660 -5.44 -5.02 16.61
CA LYS A 660 -5.52 -5.16 15.15
C LYS A 660 -6.94 -5.49 14.76
N HIS A 661 -7.60 -4.61 13.99
CA HIS A 661 -9.00 -4.72 13.57
C HIS A 661 -9.13 -4.66 12.06
N ARG A 662 -10.12 -5.38 11.49
CA ARG A 662 -10.47 -5.30 10.07
C ARG A 662 -10.82 -3.87 9.69
N ASN A 663 -10.32 -3.38 8.57
CA ASN A 663 -10.56 -2.04 8.07
C ASN A 663 -11.17 -2.04 6.68
N GLY A 664 -12.22 -1.25 6.51
CA GLY A 664 -12.88 -1.03 5.23
C GLY A 664 -13.89 -2.09 4.80
N THR A 665 -14.70 -1.70 3.81
CA THR A 665 -15.84 -2.47 3.31
C THR A 665 -15.70 -2.76 1.81
N ILE A 666 -16.44 -3.75 1.30
CA ILE A 666 -16.48 -4.07 -0.14
C ILE A 666 -17.45 -3.20 -0.94
N ARG A 667 -18.05 -2.19 -0.32
CA ARG A 667 -19.14 -1.39 -0.90
C ARG A 667 -18.83 -0.84 -2.30
N ASP A 668 -17.63 -0.31 -2.48
CA ASP A 668 -17.26 0.39 -3.71
C ASP A 668 -16.55 -0.51 -4.74
N MET A 669 -16.16 -1.74 -4.33
CA MET A 669 -15.46 -2.70 -5.17
C MET A 669 -16.36 -3.87 -5.64
N ALA A 670 -17.41 -4.20 -4.90
CA ALA A 670 -18.30 -5.31 -5.23
C ALA A 670 -19.40 -4.87 -6.20
N PRO A 671 -19.83 -5.75 -7.13
CA PRO A 671 -20.96 -5.47 -8.03
C PRO A 671 -22.27 -5.15 -7.29
N VAL A 672 -22.45 -5.69 -6.09
CA VAL A 672 -23.54 -5.35 -5.19
C VAL A 672 -22.98 -4.51 -4.04
N PRO A 673 -23.36 -3.24 -3.89
CA PRO A 673 -22.72 -2.28 -2.99
C PRO A 673 -23.13 -2.48 -1.51
N LEU A 674 -22.93 -3.68 -0.98
CA LEU A 674 -23.19 -3.99 0.43
C LEU A 674 -22.00 -3.58 1.30
N PRO A 675 -22.23 -2.88 2.41
CA PRO A 675 -21.17 -2.36 3.26
C PRO A 675 -20.63 -3.43 4.24
N PHE A 676 -20.34 -4.64 3.74
CA PHE A 676 -19.75 -5.68 4.59
C PHE A 676 -18.32 -5.31 4.95
N LYS A 677 -18.04 -5.22 6.23
CA LYS A 677 -16.70 -4.95 6.80
C LYS A 677 -15.85 -6.22 6.71
N VAL A 678 -15.27 -6.43 5.54
CA VAL A 678 -14.43 -7.60 5.22
C VAL A 678 -12.97 -7.36 5.64
N GLY A 679 -12.55 -6.11 5.67
CA GLY A 679 -11.15 -5.71 5.70
C GLY A 679 -10.60 -5.68 4.27
N VAL A 680 -10.60 -4.50 3.64
CA VAL A 680 -10.17 -4.33 2.24
C VAL A 680 -8.77 -3.75 2.18
N PRO A 681 -8.05 -3.93 1.06
CA PRO A 681 -6.74 -3.32 0.90
C PRO A 681 -6.79 -1.81 1.03
N GLY A 682 -5.64 -1.21 1.27
CA GLY A 682 -5.51 0.23 1.28
C GLY A 682 -4.08 0.66 1.00
N ILE A 683 -3.96 1.89 0.51
CA ILE A 683 -2.70 2.57 0.27
C ILE A 683 -2.90 4.05 0.57
N GLY A 684 -1.96 4.67 1.22
CA GLY A 684 -2.06 5.99 1.82
C GLY A 684 -1.75 5.92 3.32
N GLY A 685 -1.65 7.05 3.97
CA GLY A 685 -1.17 7.13 5.34
C GLY A 685 -2.20 7.60 6.36
N PRO A 686 -1.98 7.26 7.65
CA PRO A 686 -2.73 7.82 8.76
C PRO A 686 -2.16 9.16 9.24
N MET A 687 -2.94 9.88 10.05
CA MET A 687 -2.54 11.03 10.84
C MET A 687 -3.09 10.88 12.26
N ILE A 688 -2.32 11.28 13.27
CA ILE A 688 -2.68 11.23 14.69
C ILE A 688 -2.73 12.65 15.26
N THR A 689 -3.65 12.90 16.20
CA THR A 689 -3.71 14.13 16.97
C THR A 689 -3.49 13.90 18.47
N ALA A 690 -2.99 14.91 19.16
CA ALA A 690 -2.85 14.87 20.63
C ALA A 690 -4.20 14.71 21.36
N GLY A 691 -5.33 14.96 20.66
CA GLY A 691 -6.67 14.66 21.14
C GLY A 691 -6.99 13.16 21.25
N GLY A 692 -6.08 12.28 20.81
CA GLY A 692 -6.25 10.82 20.91
C GLY A 692 -7.06 10.22 19.75
N VAL A 693 -7.13 10.90 18.62
CA VAL A 693 -7.84 10.44 17.42
C VAL A 693 -6.84 10.19 16.29
N ALA A 694 -6.98 9.08 15.61
CA ALA A 694 -6.29 8.78 14.35
C ALA A 694 -7.26 8.93 13.18
N PHE A 695 -6.81 9.55 12.07
CA PHE A 695 -7.58 9.72 10.84
C PHE A 695 -6.95 8.94 9.71
N LEU A 696 -7.77 8.27 8.89
CA LEU A 696 -7.30 7.44 7.78
C LEU A 696 -8.38 7.35 6.68
N GLY A 697 -7.99 7.62 5.43
CA GLY A 697 -8.86 7.45 4.26
C GLY A 697 -8.39 6.35 3.29
N ALA A 698 -7.28 5.72 3.56
CA ALA A 698 -6.48 4.90 2.64
C ALA A 698 -7.15 3.63 2.09
N ALA A 699 -8.23 3.11 2.71
CA ALA A 699 -8.92 1.91 2.24
C ALA A 699 -9.55 2.13 0.85
N VAL A 700 -9.64 1.06 0.05
CA VAL A 700 -10.22 1.14 -1.31
C VAL A 700 -11.74 1.37 -1.33
N ASP A 701 -12.37 1.54 -0.19
CA ASP A 701 -13.70 2.11 -0.08
C ASP A 701 -13.61 3.65 0.09
N ASP A 702 -14.54 4.37 -0.47
CA ASP A 702 -14.52 5.84 -0.50
C ASP A 702 -14.95 6.43 0.85
N TYR A 703 -14.16 6.21 1.93
CA TYR A 703 -14.40 6.75 3.26
C TYR A 703 -13.17 7.39 3.90
N LEU A 704 -13.36 8.53 4.55
CA LEU A 704 -12.47 9.00 5.62
C LEU A 704 -13.03 8.52 6.95
N ARG A 705 -12.16 7.91 7.79
CA ARG A 705 -12.53 7.42 9.12
C ARG A 705 -11.69 8.05 10.21
N ALA A 706 -12.31 8.25 11.37
CA ALA A 706 -11.65 8.59 12.61
C ALA A 706 -11.72 7.40 13.57
N TYR A 707 -10.60 7.11 14.19
CA TYR A 707 -10.42 5.99 15.12
C TYR A 707 -10.01 6.49 16.50
N ASN A 708 -10.48 5.83 17.53
CA ASN A 708 -9.89 5.97 18.86
C ASN A 708 -8.46 5.40 18.83
N LEU A 709 -7.47 6.26 19.01
CA LEU A 709 -6.07 5.85 18.98
C LEU A 709 -5.76 4.77 20.03
N THR A 710 -6.48 4.76 21.16
CA THR A 710 -6.21 3.83 22.27
C THR A 710 -6.58 2.40 21.93
N ASN A 711 -7.74 2.18 21.29
CA ASN A 711 -8.27 0.81 21.08
C ASN A 711 -8.63 0.50 19.61
N GLY A 712 -8.43 1.43 18.68
CA GLY A 712 -8.69 1.24 17.25
C GLY A 712 -10.17 1.22 16.85
N GLU A 713 -11.10 1.56 17.74
CA GLU A 713 -12.53 1.64 17.41
C GLU A 713 -12.82 2.78 16.47
N VAL A 714 -13.70 2.56 15.48
CA VAL A 714 -14.19 3.60 14.57
C VAL A 714 -15.16 4.51 15.33
N LEU A 715 -14.83 5.80 15.39
CA LEU A 715 -15.60 6.82 16.07
C LEU A 715 -16.48 7.63 15.11
N TRP A 716 -16.05 7.77 13.86
CA TRP A 716 -16.72 8.56 12.84
C TRP A 716 -16.30 8.11 11.44
N GLU A 717 -17.20 8.24 10.47
CA GLU A 717 -16.97 7.98 9.06
C GLU A 717 -17.64 9.04 8.19
N ALA A 718 -16.96 9.48 7.14
CA ALA A 718 -17.52 10.34 6.11
C ALA A 718 -17.33 9.71 4.73
N ARG A 719 -18.39 9.71 3.91
CA ARG A 719 -18.29 9.33 2.50
C ARG A 719 -17.51 10.37 1.74
N LEU A 720 -16.56 9.93 0.94
CA LEU A 720 -15.81 10.75 0.02
C LEU A 720 -16.42 10.65 -1.40
N PRO A 721 -16.31 11.70 -2.21
CA PRO A 721 -16.82 11.70 -3.59
C PRO A 721 -15.95 10.89 -4.55
N ALA A 722 -14.72 10.55 -4.15
CA ALA A 722 -13.73 9.77 -4.87
C ALA A 722 -12.83 9.01 -3.87
N GLY A 723 -11.93 8.16 -4.36
CA GLY A 723 -11.02 7.40 -3.51
C GLY A 723 -10.12 8.27 -2.64
N GLY A 724 -10.02 7.93 -1.36
CA GLY A 724 -9.29 8.71 -0.34
C GLY A 724 -7.84 8.25 -0.13
N GLN A 725 -7.12 7.84 -1.16
CA GLN A 725 -5.76 7.33 -1.06
C GLN A 725 -4.72 8.46 -0.99
N SER A 726 -4.87 9.35 0.00
CA SER A 726 -3.88 10.35 0.42
C SER A 726 -3.65 10.25 1.92
N THR A 727 -2.72 11.03 2.47
CA THR A 727 -2.55 11.13 3.92
C THR A 727 -3.30 12.38 4.41
N PRO A 728 -4.24 12.28 5.34
CA PRO A 728 -4.92 13.43 5.89
C PRO A 728 -3.96 14.30 6.72
N MET A 729 -4.30 15.58 6.89
CA MET A 729 -3.57 16.51 7.76
C MET A 729 -4.55 17.35 8.59
N THR A 730 -4.04 18.05 9.61
CA THR A 730 -4.87 18.90 10.47
C THR A 730 -4.15 20.21 10.77
N TYR A 731 -4.93 21.27 10.94
CA TYR A 731 -4.44 22.61 11.18
C TYR A 731 -5.47 23.46 11.96
N THR A 732 -5.09 24.68 12.34
CA THR A 732 -6.01 25.64 12.95
C THR A 732 -6.12 26.92 12.13
N VAL A 733 -7.30 27.53 12.17
CA VAL A 733 -7.57 28.91 11.77
C VAL A 733 -8.47 29.52 12.84
N ASP A 734 -8.11 30.68 13.38
CA ASP A 734 -8.84 31.38 14.44
C ASP A 734 -9.21 30.42 15.60
N ASP A 735 -8.23 29.67 16.10
CA ASP A 735 -8.35 28.66 17.15
C ASP A 735 -9.31 27.50 16.85
N GLN A 736 -9.86 27.42 15.65
CA GLN A 736 -10.70 26.29 15.23
C GLN A 736 -9.85 25.24 14.50
N GLN A 737 -9.96 23.98 14.94
CA GLN A 737 -9.25 22.86 14.32
C GLN A 737 -10.00 22.34 13.09
N PHE A 738 -9.26 22.11 12.01
CA PHE A 738 -9.71 21.49 10.77
C PHE A 738 -8.96 20.17 10.53
N VAL A 739 -9.64 19.21 9.95
CA VAL A 739 -9.06 18.00 9.36
C VAL A 739 -9.27 18.05 7.85
N LEU A 740 -8.21 17.91 7.10
CA LEU A 740 -8.24 18.02 5.65
C LEU A 740 -7.90 16.69 5.00
N MET A 741 -8.67 16.33 3.98
CA MET A 741 -8.49 15.12 3.17
C MET A 741 -8.55 15.46 1.69
N VAL A 742 -7.64 14.87 0.92
CA VAL A 742 -7.69 14.89 -0.55
C VAL A 742 -8.29 13.59 -1.04
N ALA A 743 -9.29 13.69 -1.93
CA ALA A 743 -9.98 12.55 -2.51
C ALA A 743 -9.94 12.63 -4.04
N GLY A 744 -9.06 11.84 -4.63
CA GLY A 744 -8.85 11.87 -6.07
C GLY A 744 -8.59 10.49 -6.69
N GLY A 745 -8.62 9.43 -5.88
CA GLY A 745 -8.45 8.05 -6.33
C GLY A 745 -7.00 7.64 -6.57
N HIS A 746 -6.82 6.35 -6.81
CA HIS A 746 -5.53 5.72 -7.06
C HIS A 746 -5.63 4.73 -8.22
N GLY A 747 -4.83 4.95 -9.26
CA GLY A 747 -4.88 4.18 -10.50
C GLY A 747 -4.57 2.70 -10.33
N SER A 748 -3.55 2.35 -9.53
CA SER A 748 -3.12 0.95 -9.32
C SER A 748 -4.17 0.07 -8.63
N VAL A 749 -5.04 0.67 -7.80
CA VAL A 749 -6.10 -0.07 -7.10
C VAL A 749 -7.50 0.19 -7.65
N GLY A 750 -7.62 0.98 -8.72
CA GLY A 750 -8.86 1.19 -9.45
C GLY A 750 -9.95 1.92 -8.69
N THR A 751 -9.62 2.73 -7.68
CA THR A 751 -10.60 3.54 -6.97
C THR A 751 -11.08 4.71 -7.80
N LYS A 752 -12.27 5.21 -7.49
CA LYS A 752 -12.92 6.29 -8.26
C LYS A 752 -12.02 7.52 -8.35
N PRO A 753 -11.67 7.99 -9.56
CA PRO A 753 -10.88 9.20 -9.72
C PRO A 753 -11.68 10.46 -9.35
N GLY A 754 -10.98 11.51 -8.94
CA GLY A 754 -11.55 12.80 -8.58
C GLY A 754 -10.46 13.86 -8.38
N ASP A 755 -10.89 15.03 -7.91
CA ASP A 755 -10.03 16.20 -7.75
C ASP A 755 -10.39 17.03 -6.50
N TYR A 756 -10.87 16.38 -5.48
CA TYR A 756 -11.47 17.01 -4.31
C TYR A 756 -10.46 17.26 -3.20
N VAL A 757 -10.54 18.45 -2.60
CA VAL A 757 -9.89 18.83 -1.33
C VAL A 757 -11.00 19.19 -0.35
N ILE A 758 -11.11 18.48 0.77
CA ILE A 758 -12.24 18.57 1.69
C ILE A 758 -11.74 18.84 3.11
N ALA A 759 -12.21 19.90 3.71
CA ALA A 759 -11.93 20.23 5.12
C ALA A 759 -13.15 19.97 6.01
N TYR A 760 -12.90 19.35 7.13
CA TYR A 760 -13.89 19.05 8.17
C TYR A 760 -13.54 19.80 9.45
N THR A 761 -14.56 20.21 10.20
CA THR A 761 -14.40 20.88 11.49
C THR A 761 -15.56 20.58 12.43
N LEU A 762 -15.39 20.84 13.71
CA LEU A 762 -16.48 20.82 14.67
C LEU A 762 -17.45 22.01 14.44
N PRO A 763 -18.74 21.87 14.66
CA PRO A 763 -19.66 23.00 14.63
C PRO A 763 -19.26 24.03 15.69
N LYS A 764 -19.47 25.32 15.37
CA LYS A 764 -19.24 26.42 16.30
C LYS A 764 -20.25 26.40 17.46
#